data_c636ef57c66d6fadf48474b48f66bf90
#
_entry.id   c636ef57c66d6fadf48474b48f66bf90
#
_cell.length_a   1.000
_cell.length_b   1.000
_cell.length_c   1.000
_cell.angle_alpha   90.00
_cell.angle_beta   90.00
_cell.angle_gamma   90.00
#
_symmetry.space_group_name_H-M   'P 1'
#
loop_
_entity.id
_entity.type
_entity.pdbx_description
1 polymer ?
#
loop_
_entity_poly.entity_id
_entity_poly.type
_entity_poly.pdbx_seq_one_letter_code
_entity_poly.pdbx_strand_id
1 'polypeptide(L)'
;MSQKKSWSGFGKTALAAAAAMVVAMPAMAQEAKKADTSADEGAPRAKEDAVRLGTITIVGSGAKLGVGQMLNEDAAKARSTVTREATEKDRSTGNPFQAIALLPGVNTFNYDGTGLFGGGLTVRGFGADQMGFTVNGVPVNDSGNFAVYPQEYADQENLCTQSLTQGSPDSESPHAGATGGNITVNSCDPEDKRRVRVSQTLGELSLTRSFIRYDTGRFFDNKAKVFLSYSHSQADKWKGKGEAKKDHVDAAFRLDLDQDNVILGSVLYNRAINNNINSLSVAQLNQFGYNYDYSTTFPGHRPGVNGTAQNEGTGWAPSPAYYKLANNPFENAIVSVSGSFKLADKVQLKIQPYLWYGFGNGGVQQTTLSESAFMNKAAHTNNLRVDLNGDGDTLDTIIVGRASVTKTYRPGITTEITAQFGDHSVRAGVWYERARHRQTQPAVTVDNAGNLASVWLDSGNITRPDGTLYQGRDWYSVSTAYQAYITDNWTFADDRGLLTVGLRTPHVTRDVTNFANESFSYDYRIKKDYNELLPQLGLRFMLDASQQVFLNVAKNFRAPPNYAYANSTSTTNVGLDANGQVKLLNELTPETAIMTDLGYRYQSRAISLSATLFNSDYKNRQATAFDPVNNVSSNINAGRVNNRGLELELGTGVFKGFSAYGSFTAQKSKSKDDLTVGRAATGTTTGVTLPTSGKDYVLTPKTMIGMSVQYEYGTFYGRLKVKRTGTQYATLINDEQVPAYWVADFDAGYNFGKVSYADNVVLRFNVSNIGNARYRNPTGSNTNAAAFNGSRSNTIFYYLGAPRFASVSLSADF
;
A
#
# COMPACT_ATOMS: atom_id res chain seq x y z
N MET A 1 28.19 21.23 17.38
CA MET A 1 28.02 22.49 16.65
C MET A 1 26.81 22.36 15.73
N SER A 2 25.86 23.16 15.99
CA SER A 2 24.50 23.19 15.53
C SER A 2 24.37 23.45 14.01
N GLN A 3 23.68 22.59 13.29
CA GLN A 3 22.94 23.03 12.11
C GLN A 3 21.45 22.76 12.34
N LYS A 4 20.80 23.66 13.06
CA LYS A 4 19.38 23.87 12.98
C LYS A 4 19.07 24.53 11.63
N LYS A 5 18.73 23.73 10.61
CA LYS A 5 17.94 24.20 9.47
C LYS A 5 16.62 23.48 9.54
N SER A 6 15.60 24.21 9.94
CA SER A 6 14.19 23.81 9.90
C SER A 6 13.82 23.41 8.46
N TRP A 7 13.47 22.16 8.26
CA TRP A 7 13.14 21.56 6.96
C TRP A 7 11.61 21.59 6.69
N SER A 8 10.90 22.61 7.18
CA SER A 8 9.55 22.95 6.72
C SER A 8 9.51 23.41 5.24
N GLY A 9 10.67 23.45 4.59
CA GLY A 9 10.84 23.97 3.24
C GLY A 9 10.59 22.98 2.10
N PHE A 10 10.73 21.67 2.30
CA PHE A 10 10.70 20.76 1.15
C PHE A 10 9.27 20.53 0.60
N GLY A 11 8.28 20.44 1.47
CA GLY A 11 6.87 20.44 1.03
C GLY A 11 6.51 21.76 0.33
N LYS A 12 7.00 22.89 0.85
CA LYS A 12 6.83 24.22 0.23
C LYS A 12 7.64 24.35 -1.07
N THR A 13 8.80 23.71 -1.17
CA THR A 13 9.67 23.76 -2.38
C THR A 13 9.13 22.85 -3.51
N ALA A 14 8.56 21.70 -3.17
CA ALA A 14 7.88 20.85 -4.16
C ALA A 14 6.58 21.50 -4.67
N LEU A 15 5.81 22.15 -3.79
CA LEU A 15 4.66 22.97 -4.18
C LEU A 15 5.08 24.20 -5.00
N ALA A 16 6.20 24.86 -4.64
CA ALA A 16 6.75 25.99 -5.37
C ALA A 16 7.31 25.60 -6.73
N ALA A 17 7.91 24.41 -6.87
CA ALA A 17 8.37 23.88 -8.16
C ALA A 17 7.19 23.51 -9.07
N ALA A 18 6.14 22.91 -8.54
CA ALA A 18 4.90 22.65 -9.27
C ALA A 18 4.17 23.96 -9.64
N ALA A 19 4.13 24.94 -8.74
CA ALA A 19 3.55 26.27 -8.97
C ALA A 19 4.41 27.08 -9.95
N ALA A 20 5.75 26.99 -9.89
CA ALA A 20 6.64 27.69 -10.80
C ALA A 20 6.55 27.14 -12.25
N MET A 21 6.34 25.83 -12.43
CA MET A 21 6.05 25.25 -13.76
C MET A 21 4.72 25.74 -14.34
N VAL A 22 3.71 26.01 -13.49
CA VAL A 22 2.40 26.50 -13.93
C VAL A 22 2.41 28.02 -14.16
N VAL A 23 3.17 28.79 -13.40
CA VAL A 23 3.22 30.27 -13.48
C VAL A 23 4.16 30.77 -14.58
N ALA A 24 5.21 30.01 -14.94
CA ALA A 24 6.12 30.39 -16.01
C ALA A 24 5.53 30.16 -17.43
N MET A 25 4.47 29.39 -17.60
CA MET A 25 3.86 29.08 -18.89
C MET A 25 2.93 30.14 -19.48
N PRO A 26 2.20 31.00 -18.72
CA PRO A 26 1.35 32.04 -19.32
C PRO A 26 2.10 33.17 -20.01
N ALA A 27 3.36 33.41 -19.67
CA ALA A 27 4.13 34.52 -20.23
C ALA A 27 4.59 34.27 -21.69
N MET A 28 4.57 32.99 -22.14
CA MET A 28 4.92 32.64 -23.54
C MET A 28 3.73 32.47 -24.49
N ALA A 29 2.50 32.55 -23.98
CA ALA A 29 1.29 32.28 -24.78
C ALA A 29 0.67 33.51 -25.45
N GLN A 30 1.32 34.67 -25.40
CA GLN A 30 0.69 35.95 -25.87
C GLN A 30 0.99 36.34 -27.32
N GLU A 31 1.67 35.51 -28.11
CA GLU A 31 1.88 35.77 -29.54
C GLU A 31 1.45 34.60 -30.44
N ALA A 32 0.14 34.38 -30.57
CA ALA A 32 -0.38 33.65 -31.72
C ALA A 32 -1.71 34.24 -32.13
N LYS A 33 -1.69 34.98 -33.25
CA LYS A 33 -2.81 35.59 -33.94
C LYS A 33 -3.75 34.55 -34.55
N LYS A 34 -5.05 34.88 -34.50
CA LYS A 34 -6.19 34.23 -35.16
C LYS A 34 -5.92 33.74 -36.58
N ALA A 35 -6.34 32.55 -36.89
CA ALA A 35 -6.73 32.14 -38.24
C ALA A 35 -7.93 31.19 -38.20
N ASP A 36 -8.74 31.33 -39.17
CA ASP A 36 -10.12 31.08 -39.47
C ASP A 36 -10.63 29.62 -39.38
N THR A 37 -11.94 29.56 -39.13
CA THR A 37 -12.79 28.37 -39.21
C THR A 37 -13.17 28.05 -40.66
N SER A 38 -13.02 26.78 -41.08
CA SER A 38 -13.95 26.14 -42.01
C SER A 38 -13.98 24.63 -41.79
N ALA A 39 -15.20 24.12 -41.69
CA ALA A 39 -15.52 22.71 -41.62
C ALA A 39 -15.21 21.98 -42.94
N ASP A 40 -14.72 20.77 -42.84
CA ASP A 40 -14.89 19.79 -43.91
C ASP A 40 -15.16 18.39 -43.34
N GLU A 41 -16.27 17.81 -43.77
CA GLU A 41 -16.69 16.45 -43.53
C GLU A 41 -16.02 15.53 -44.56
N GLY A 42 -15.44 14.43 -44.10
CA GLY A 42 -15.26 13.25 -44.92
C GLY A 42 -13.83 12.91 -45.34
N ALA A 43 -13.12 12.17 -44.49
CA ALA A 43 -11.98 11.34 -44.95
C ALA A 43 -12.05 9.94 -44.35
N PRO A 44 -11.67 8.89 -45.11
CA PRO A 44 -11.83 7.49 -44.69
C PRO A 44 -10.85 7.11 -43.60
N ARG A 45 -11.34 6.31 -42.63
CA ARG A 45 -10.52 5.72 -41.54
C ARG A 45 -9.35 4.96 -42.13
N ALA A 46 -8.15 5.48 -41.97
CA ALA A 46 -6.91 4.75 -42.18
C ALA A 46 -6.84 3.56 -41.17
N LYS A 47 -6.46 2.40 -41.67
CA LYS A 47 -6.15 1.23 -40.84
C LYS A 47 -5.03 1.60 -39.89
N GLU A 48 -5.29 1.51 -38.60
CA GLU A 48 -4.26 1.61 -37.56
C GLU A 48 -3.47 0.29 -37.47
N ASP A 49 -2.47 0.13 -38.32
CA ASP A 49 -1.38 -0.79 -38.17
C ASP A 49 -0.20 -0.08 -37.46
N ALA A 50 -0.43 0.32 -36.23
CA ALA A 50 0.65 0.77 -35.36
C ALA A 50 0.85 -0.27 -34.24
N VAL A 51 1.79 -1.20 -34.47
CA VAL A 51 2.38 -2.00 -33.41
C VAL A 51 3.14 -1.03 -32.48
N ARG A 52 2.48 -0.57 -31.42
CA ARG A 52 3.12 0.23 -30.36
C ARG A 52 3.96 -0.68 -29.49
N LEU A 53 5.24 -0.71 -29.74
CA LEU A 53 6.25 -1.37 -28.95
C LEU A 53 6.38 -0.69 -27.57
N GLY A 54 6.10 -1.40 -26.50
CA GLY A 54 6.63 -1.08 -25.16
C GLY A 54 5.81 -0.23 -24.19
N THR A 55 4.56 0.07 -24.48
CA THR A 55 3.58 0.41 -23.44
C THR A 55 2.45 -0.57 -23.58
N ILE A 56 1.99 -1.20 -22.48
CA ILE A 56 0.66 -1.79 -22.48
C ILE A 56 -0.29 -0.59 -22.56
N THR A 57 -0.44 -0.06 -23.75
CA THR A 57 -1.56 0.83 -24.04
C THR A 57 -2.74 -0.10 -24.12
N ILE A 58 -3.47 -0.21 -23.02
CA ILE A 58 -4.81 -0.79 -23.04
C ILE A 58 -5.62 0.16 -23.91
N VAL A 59 -5.60 -0.07 -25.22
CA VAL A 59 -6.49 0.61 -26.15
C VAL A 59 -7.85 -0.02 -25.94
N GLY A 60 -8.55 0.48 -24.93
CA GLY A 60 -9.93 0.11 -24.67
C GLY A 60 -10.89 0.76 -25.66
N SER A 61 -10.79 0.42 -26.96
CA SER A 61 -11.95 0.47 -27.85
C SER A 61 -12.80 -0.81 -27.70
N GLY A 62 -12.49 -1.64 -26.69
CA GLY A 62 -13.26 -2.83 -26.35
C GLY A 62 -14.62 -2.49 -25.76
N ALA A 63 -15.62 -3.31 -26.07
CA ALA A 63 -16.93 -3.24 -25.44
C ALA A 63 -16.76 -3.15 -23.90
N LYS A 64 -17.55 -2.28 -23.23
CA LYS A 64 -17.61 -2.19 -21.78
C LYS A 64 -17.93 -3.57 -21.18
N LEU A 65 -16.95 -4.20 -20.54
CA LEU A 65 -17.08 -5.51 -19.98
C LEU A 65 -17.06 -5.46 -18.45
N GLY A 66 -17.92 -6.25 -17.81
CA GLY A 66 -17.86 -6.46 -16.38
C GLY A 66 -17.95 -5.17 -15.54
N VAL A 67 -18.73 -4.18 -15.96
CA VAL A 67 -18.88 -2.91 -15.21
C VAL A 67 -17.54 -2.16 -15.06
N GLY A 68 -16.58 -2.36 -15.98
CA GLY A 68 -15.23 -1.82 -15.87
C GLY A 68 -14.30 -2.55 -14.88
N GLN A 69 -14.75 -3.67 -14.31
CA GLN A 69 -13.94 -4.53 -13.42
C GLN A 69 -13.09 -5.55 -14.18
N MET A 70 -13.21 -5.61 -15.50
CA MET A 70 -12.52 -6.61 -16.33
C MET A 70 -12.14 -6.04 -17.68
N LEU A 71 -10.96 -6.41 -18.16
CA LEU A 71 -10.51 -6.22 -19.55
C LEU A 71 -10.17 -7.59 -20.15
N ASN A 72 -10.20 -7.65 -21.49
CA ASN A 72 -9.65 -8.79 -22.21
C ASN A 72 -8.14 -8.85 -21.99
N GLU A 73 -7.64 -10.00 -21.61
CA GLU A 73 -6.26 -10.18 -21.18
C GLU A 73 -5.56 -11.21 -22.08
N ASP A 74 -4.38 -10.83 -22.62
CA ASP A 74 -3.56 -11.69 -23.50
C ASP A 74 -2.29 -12.20 -22.80
N ALA A 75 -2.00 -11.76 -21.57
CA ALA A 75 -0.82 -12.23 -20.85
C ALA A 75 -0.89 -13.75 -20.59
N ALA A 76 0.25 -14.41 -20.71
CA ALA A 76 0.40 -15.83 -20.39
C ALA A 76 0.47 -16.06 -18.87
N LYS A 77 -0.38 -15.40 -18.07
CA LYS A 77 -0.46 -15.48 -16.60
C LYS A 77 -1.81 -14.96 -16.09
N ALA A 78 -2.13 -15.23 -14.82
CA ALA A 78 -3.30 -14.66 -14.17
C ALA A 78 -3.12 -13.14 -13.95
N ARG A 79 -4.02 -12.35 -14.51
CA ARG A 79 -4.07 -10.89 -14.37
C ARG A 79 -5.52 -10.42 -14.47
N SER A 80 -5.88 -9.44 -13.64
CA SER A 80 -7.17 -8.75 -13.68
C SER A 80 -6.93 -7.24 -13.63
N THR A 81 -7.73 -6.47 -14.39
CA THR A 81 -7.57 -5.02 -14.50
C THR A 81 -8.90 -4.31 -14.31
N VAL A 82 -8.91 -3.36 -13.37
CA VAL A 82 -10.02 -2.43 -13.11
C VAL A 82 -9.75 -1.14 -13.87
N THR A 83 -10.77 -0.63 -14.54
CA THR A 83 -10.68 0.58 -15.36
C THR A 83 -11.32 1.79 -14.67
N ARG A 84 -11.07 2.99 -15.21
CA ARG A 84 -11.71 4.23 -14.79
C ARG A 84 -13.24 4.12 -14.73
N GLU A 85 -13.85 3.38 -15.66
CA GLU A 85 -15.31 3.20 -15.71
C GLU A 85 -15.87 2.63 -14.38
N ALA A 86 -15.15 1.70 -13.76
CA ALA A 86 -15.55 1.16 -12.45
C ALA A 86 -15.25 2.16 -11.33
N THR A 87 -14.04 2.74 -11.31
CA THR A 87 -13.55 3.57 -10.20
C THR A 87 -14.23 4.93 -10.09
N GLU A 88 -14.60 5.56 -11.22
CA GLU A 88 -15.29 6.86 -11.22
C GLU A 88 -16.72 6.80 -10.65
N LYS A 89 -17.33 5.60 -10.60
CA LYS A 89 -18.64 5.36 -9.98
C LYS A 89 -18.53 5.00 -8.50
N ASP A 90 -17.33 4.70 -8.03
CA ASP A 90 -17.06 4.44 -6.61
C ASP A 90 -17.07 5.75 -5.82
N ARG A 91 -17.06 5.61 -4.51
CA ARG A 91 -16.94 6.72 -3.58
C ARG A 91 -15.65 7.51 -3.85
N SER A 92 -15.73 8.84 -3.91
CA SER A 92 -14.61 9.73 -4.25
C SER A 92 -13.42 9.65 -3.29
N THR A 93 -13.64 9.19 -2.04
CA THR A 93 -12.60 8.93 -1.04
C THR A 93 -12.07 7.50 -1.06
N GLY A 94 -12.46 6.68 -2.06
CA GLY A 94 -11.98 5.31 -2.21
C GLY A 94 -10.45 5.24 -2.35
N ASN A 95 -9.87 4.12 -1.93
CA ASN A 95 -8.43 3.87 -2.05
C ASN A 95 -8.15 2.67 -3.00
N PRO A 96 -6.89 2.48 -3.45
CA PRO A 96 -6.54 1.41 -4.38
C PRO A 96 -6.92 -0.01 -3.94
N PHE A 97 -6.93 -0.33 -2.64
CA PHE A 97 -7.35 -1.65 -2.18
C PHE A 97 -8.85 -1.87 -2.38
N GLN A 98 -9.65 -0.82 -2.17
CA GLN A 98 -11.10 -0.89 -2.37
C GLN A 98 -11.46 -1.10 -3.85
N ALA A 99 -10.72 -0.47 -4.76
CA ALA A 99 -10.97 -0.59 -6.20
C ALA A 99 -10.86 -2.04 -6.72
N ILE A 100 -9.92 -2.83 -6.16
CA ILE A 100 -9.69 -4.23 -6.55
C ILE A 100 -10.43 -5.25 -5.66
N ALA A 101 -11.25 -4.79 -4.71
CA ALA A 101 -11.86 -5.66 -3.70
C ALA A 101 -12.69 -6.83 -4.26
N LEU A 102 -13.29 -6.66 -5.45
CA LEU A 102 -14.12 -7.70 -6.08
C LEU A 102 -13.31 -8.69 -6.91
N LEU A 103 -12.02 -8.44 -7.21
CA LEU A 103 -11.21 -9.31 -8.06
C LEU A 103 -10.97 -10.70 -7.44
N PRO A 104 -10.69 -11.75 -8.27
CA PRO A 104 -10.39 -13.09 -7.78
C PRO A 104 -9.16 -13.10 -6.86
N GLY A 105 -9.18 -13.94 -5.83
CA GLY A 105 -8.07 -14.09 -4.89
C GLY A 105 -7.91 -12.95 -3.89
N VAL A 106 -8.65 -11.84 -4.04
CA VAL A 106 -8.49 -10.61 -3.26
C VAL A 106 -9.39 -10.60 -2.03
N ASN A 107 -8.79 -10.41 -0.86
CA ASN A 107 -9.47 -10.13 0.39
C ASN A 107 -9.03 -8.77 0.92
N THR A 108 -9.91 -7.80 0.90
CA THR A 108 -9.68 -6.46 1.45
C THR A 108 -10.56 -6.23 2.66
N PHE A 109 -10.08 -5.41 3.58
CA PHE A 109 -10.89 -4.91 4.67
C PHE A 109 -10.55 -3.43 4.92
N ASN A 110 -11.59 -2.65 5.17
CA ASN A 110 -11.47 -1.23 5.43
C ASN A 110 -11.60 -0.97 6.92
N TYR A 111 -10.78 -0.07 7.45
CA TYR A 111 -10.86 0.32 8.86
C TYR A 111 -12.07 1.21 9.12
N ASP A 112 -12.57 1.88 8.08
CA ASP A 112 -13.68 2.82 8.16
C ASP A 112 -14.56 2.85 6.90
N GLY A 113 -15.68 3.55 6.98
CA GLY A 113 -16.60 3.77 5.87
C GLY A 113 -16.14 4.85 4.90
N THR A 114 -15.29 5.80 5.33
CA THR A 114 -14.90 6.96 4.50
C THR A 114 -13.72 6.65 3.56
N GLY A 115 -12.85 5.69 3.91
CA GLY A 115 -11.63 5.35 3.16
C GLY A 115 -10.41 6.18 3.53
N LEU A 116 -10.51 7.06 4.52
CA LEU A 116 -9.43 7.96 4.94
C LEU A 116 -8.51 7.36 6.00
N PHE A 117 -8.93 6.28 6.69
CA PHE A 117 -8.18 5.68 7.80
C PHE A 117 -7.36 4.44 7.41
N GLY A 118 -7.32 4.11 6.13
CA GLY A 118 -6.55 2.98 5.62
C GLY A 118 -7.34 1.68 5.50
N GLY A 119 -6.61 0.58 5.33
CA GLY A 119 -7.18 -0.75 5.13
C GLY A 119 -6.13 -1.82 5.00
N GLY A 120 -6.55 -3.06 4.87
CA GLY A 120 -5.69 -4.22 4.66
C GLY A 120 -6.03 -4.97 3.39
N LEU A 121 -5.05 -5.74 2.91
CA LEU A 121 -5.13 -6.53 1.69
C LEU A 121 -4.41 -7.86 1.86
N THR A 122 -5.05 -8.95 1.39
CA THR A 122 -4.34 -10.18 1.04
C THR A 122 -4.77 -10.65 -0.34
N VAL A 123 -3.84 -11.22 -1.11
CA VAL A 123 -4.10 -11.82 -2.42
C VAL A 123 -3.59 -13.25 -2.41
N ARG A 124 -4.46 -14.26 -2.62
CA ARG A 124 -4.09 -15.66 -2.48
C ARG A 124 -3.36 -15.96 -1.16
N GLY A 125 -3.73 -15.29 -0.05
CA GLY A 125 -3.08 -15.42 1.26
C GLY A 125 -1.75 -14.70 1.42
N PHE A 126 -1.25 -14.00 0.40
CA PHE A 126 -0.10 -13.09 0.51
C PHE A 126 -0.57 -11.71 0.99
N GLY A 127 0.10 -11.16 2.01
CA GLY A 127 -0.17 -9.83 2.52
C GLY A 127 0.26 -8.71 1.56
N ALA A 128 -0.23 -7.49 1.77
CA ALA A 128 0.19 -6.33 0.98
C ALA A 128 1.70 -6.10 0.99
N ASP A 129 2.39 -6.47 2.09
CA ASP A 129 3.85 -6.42 2.24
C ASP A 129 4.61 -7.50 1.44
N GLN A 130 3.89 -8.45 0.84
CA GLN A 130 4.38 -9.51 -0.05
C GLN A 130 3.98 -9.27 -1.52
N MET A 131 3.22 -8.20 -1.80
CA MET A 131 2.86 -7.75 -3.13
C MET A 131 3.76 -6.59 -3.54
N GLY A 132 4.29 -6.60 -4.76
CA GLY A 132 4.87 -5.41 -5.35
C GLY A 132 3.78 -4.38 -5.64
N PHE A 133 3.97 -3.13 -5.23
CA PHE A 133 3.00 -2.08 -5.49
C PHE A 133 3.66 -0.89 -6.17
N THR A 134 3.15 -0.49 -7.35
CA THR A 134 3.66 0.66 -8.09
C THR A 134 2.57 1.68 -8.38
N VAL A 135 2.95 2.96 -8.37
CA VAL A 135 2.15 4.08 -8.85
C VAL A 135 2.91 4.73 -10.00
N ASN A 136 2.33 4.74 -11.20
CA ASN A 136 2.98 5.23 -12.41
C ASN A 136 4.38 4.63 -12.64
N GLY A 137 4.56 3.34 -12.32
CA GLY A 137 5.83 2.62 -12.45
C GLY A 137 6.82 2.82 -11.29
N VAL A 138 6.54 3.68 -10.31
CA VAL A 138 7.39 3.91 -9.14
C VAL A 138 7.00 2.96 -7.99
N PRO A 139 7.93 2.19 -7.40
CA PRO A 139 7.62 1.31 -6.28
C PRO A 139 7.32 2.10 -5.01
N VAL A 140 6.20 1.77 -4.34
CA VAL A 140 5.70 2.52 -3.17
C VAL A 140 5.66 1.72 -1.87
N ASN A 141 5.99 0.42 -1.89
CA ASN A 141 6.14 -0.34 -0.65
C ASN A 141 7.18 0.33 0.27
N ASP A 142 6.89 0.42 1.56
CA ASP A 142 7.81 0.98 2.55
C ASP A 142 9.18 0.28 2.52
N SER A 143 10.27 1.03 2.61
CA SER A 143 11.63 0.48 2.50
C SER A 143 12.07 -0.30 3.74
N GLY A 144 11.43 -0.08 4.88
CA GLY A 144 11.73 -0.74 6.16
C GLY A 144 11.07 -2.09 6.31
N ASN A 145 9.77 -2.17 6.01
CA ASN A 145 8.92 -3.36 6.28
C ASN A 145 8.06 -3.81 5.09
N PHE A 146 8.16 -3.16 3.93
CA PHE A 146 7.36 -3.40 2.72
C PHE A 146 5.86 -3.10 2.84
N ALA A 147 5.40 -2.49 3.93
CA ALA A 147 4.00 -2.10 4.07
C ALA A 147 3.53 -1.16 2.95
N VAL A 148 2.23 -1.21 2.67
CA VAL A 148 1.56 -0.30 1.72
C VAL A 148 0.42 0.40 2.45
N TYR A 149 0.37 1.71 2.35
CA TYR A 149 -0.65 2.58 2.96
C TYR A 149 -1.56 3.13 1.86
N PRO A 150 -2.66 2.45 1.52
CA PRO A 150 -3.41 2.73 0.30
C PRO A 150 -4.03 4.13 0.24
N GLN A 151 -4.29 4.77 1.38
CA GLN A 151 -4.86 6.11 1.47
C GLN A 151 -3.90 7.22 0.99
N GLU A 152 -2.61 6.91 0.77
CA GLU A 152 -1.58 7.90 0.45
C GLU A 152 -1.36 8.12 -1.06
N TYR A 153 -1.89 7.24 -1.93
CA TYR A 153 -1.37 7.12 -3.28
C TYR A 153 -2.32 7.47 -4.41
N ALA A 154 -3.54 7.94 -4.16
CA ALA A 154 -4.42 8.29 -5.25
C ALA A 154 -5.64 9.12 -4.85
N ASP A 155 -6.02 10.02 -5.74
CA ASP A 155 -7.39 10.49 -5.89
C ASP A 155 -8.08 9.71 -7.01
N GLN A 156 -9.28 9.18 -6.74
CA GLN A 156 -10.00 8.30 -7.69
C GLN A 156 -10.27 8.96 -9.05
N GLU A 157 -10.47 10.27 -9.05
CA GLU A 157 -10.73 11.05 -10.25
C GLU A 157 -9.55 11.09 -11.24
N ASN A 158 -8.35 10.83 -10.74
CA ASN A 158 -7.11 10.83 -11.53
C ASN A 158 -6.70 9.44 -12.02
N LEU A 159 -7.36 8.35 -11.57
CA LEU A 159 -6.98 6.98 -11.92
C LEU A 159 -7.61 6.53 -13.24
N CYS A 160 -6.81 5.89 -14.08
CA CYS A 160 -7.26 5.25 -15.32
C CYS A 160 -7.35 3.73 -15.21
N THR A 161 -6.30 3.10 -14.67
CA THR A 161 -6.27 1.65 -14.54
C THR A 161 -5.61 1.22 -13.24
N GLN A 162 -6.08 0.10 -12.75
CA GLN A 162 -5.43 -0.61 -11.66
C GLN A 162 -5.39 -2.09 -11.99
N SER A 163 -4.17 -2.62 -12.18
CA SER A 163 -3.94 -4.02 -12.55
C SER A 163 -3.40 -4.80 -11.37
N LEU A 164 -3.92 -6.00 -11.20
CA LEU A 164 -3.44 -7.00 -10.26
C LEU A 164 -2.93 -8.20 -11.04
N THR A 165 -1.65 -8.55 -10.87
CA THR A 165 -1.09 -9.81 -11.36
C THR A 165 -0.98 -10.76 -10.18
N GLN A 166 -1.83 -11.80 -10.18
CA GLN A 166 -1.89 -12.77 -9.10
C GLN A 166 -0.74 -13.77 -9.22
N GLY A 167 0.10 -13.84 -8.20
CA GLY A 167 1.15 -14.85 -8.07
C GLY A 167 2.48 -14.52 -8.74
N SER A 168 2.50 -14.09 -9.99
CA SER A 168 3.75 -13.90 -10.74
C SER A 168 3.92 -12.45 -11.17
N PRO A 169 4.80 -11.65 -10.52
CA PRO A 169 5.06 -10.28 -10.95
C PRO A 169 5.66 -10.25 -12.37
N ASP A 170 5.50 -9.13 -13.05
CA ASP A 170 6.14 -8.89 -14.33
C ASP A 170 7.66 -8.81 -14.15
N SER A 171 8.45 -9.29 -15.14
CA SER A 171 9.91 -9.35 -15.03
C SER A 171 10.53 -7.96 -14.85
N GLU A 172 9.93 -6.94 -15.46
CA GLU A 172 10.31 -5.53 -15.36
C GLU A 172 9.91 -4.86 -14.04
N SER A 173 9.08 -5.50 -13.22
CA SER A 173 8.58 -4.90 -11.97
C SER A 173 9.71 -4.58 -10.99
N PRO A 174 9.86 -3.31 -10.54
CA PRO A 174 10.97 -2.87 -9.70
C PRO A 174 10.69 -3.15 -8.21
N HIS A 175 10.85 -4.40 -7.77
CA HIS A 175 10.51 -4.79 -6.40
C HIS A 175 11.59 -5.62 -5.71
N ALA A 176 11.93 -5.22 -4.47
CA ALA A 176 12.75 -6.02 -3.54
C ALA A 176 11.90 -7.03 -2.72
N GLY A 177 10.56 -7.00 -2.86
CA GLY A 177 9.63 -7.86 -2.14
C GLY A 177 8.32 -8.04 -2.88
N ALA A 178 8.21 -9.09 -3.71
CA ALA A 178 7.01 -9.38 -4.50
C ALA A 178 6.80 -10.90 -4.65
N THR A 179 6.74 -11.62 -3.53
CA THR A 179 6.48 -13.08 -3.56
C THR A 179 5.08 -13.43 -4.03
N GLY A 180 4.09 -12.55 -3.79
CA GLY A 180 2.67 -12.80 -4.09
C GLY A 180 2.17 -12.27 -5.42
N GLY A 181 2.99 -11.54 -6.19
CA GLY A 181 2.59 -10.85 -7.41
C GLY A 181 2.76 -9.34 -7.34
N ASN A 182 2.10 -8.58 -8.21
CA ASN A 182 2.18 -7.11 -8.18
C ASN A 182 0.84 -6.44 -8.46
N ILE A 183 0.73 -5.20 -7.95
CA ILE A 183 -0.36 -4.27 -8.18
C ILE A 183 0.23 -3.02 -8.83
N THR A 184 -0.36 -2.58 -9.93
CA THR A 184 0.06 -1.39 -10.66
C THR A 184 -1.10 -0.42 -10.74
N VAL A 185 -0.90 0.81 -10.28
CA VAL A 185 -1.85 1.91 -10.35
C VAL A 185 -1.35 2.95 -11.34
N ASN A 186 -2.14 3.27 -12.34
CA ASN A 186 -1.79 4.25 -13.35
C ASN A 186 -2.77 5.42 -13.35
N SER A 187 -2.22 6.62 -13.28
CA SER A 187 -2.97 7.86 -13.47
C SER A 187 -3.36 8.04 -14.93
N CYS A 188 -4.45 8.79 -15.16
CA CYS A 188 -4.84 9.20 -16.49
C CYS A 188 -3.87 10.26 -17.04
N ASP A 189 -3.67 10.24 -18.36
CA ASP A 189 -3.03 11.34 -19.06
C ASP A 189 -3.82 12.66 -18.86
N PRO A 190 -3.19 13.83 -19.00
CA PRO A 190 -3.90 15.09 -19.14
C PRO A 190 -4.88 15.04 -20.32
N GLU A 191 -6.00 15.73 -20.21
CA GLU A 191 -7.01 15.79 -21.29
C GLU A 191 -6.50 16.58 -22.51
N ASP A 192 -6.99 16.22 -23.70
CA ASP A 192 -6.61 16.93 -24.95
C ASP A 192 -7.29 18.29 -25.08
N LYS A 193 -8.40 18.50 -24.37
CA LYS A 193 -9.13 19.79 -24.36
C LYS A 193 -8.94 20.45 -22.99
N ARG A 194 -8.92 21.80 -23.00
CA ARG A 194 -8.89 22.55 -21.74
C ARG A 194 -10.14 22.24 -20.93
N ARG A 195 -9.94 21.99 -19.65
CA ARG A 195 -11.03 21.63 -18.72
C ARG A 195 -10.67 22.04 -17.30
N VAL A 196 -11.65 22.53 -16.56
CA VAL A 196 -11.61 22.60 -15.10
C VAL A 196 -12.68 21.65 -14.56
N ARG A 197 -12.29 20.64 -13.80
CA ARG A 197 -13.23 19.77 -13.07
C ARG A 197 -13.26 20.18 -11.62
N VAL A 198 -14.46 20.37 -11.06
CA VAL A 198 -14.71 20.61 -9.64
C VAL A 198 -15.62 19.50 -9.11
N SER A 199 -15.34 19.01 -7.91
CA SER A 199 -16.22 18.06 -7.24
C SER A 199 -16.31 18.37 -5.75
N GLN A 200 -17.53 18.33 -5.21
CA GLN A 200 -17.80 18.45 -3.79
C GLN A 200 -18.51 17.18 -3.29
N THR A 201 -17.98 16.58 -2.24
CA THR A 201 -18.58 15.40 -1.58
C THR A 201 -18.93 15.74 -0.16
N LEU A 202 -20.14 15.33 0.26
CA LEU A 202 -20.63 15.38 1.62
C LEU A 202 -21.09 13.98 2.04
N GLY A 203 -20.96 13.64 3.31
CA GLY A 203 -21.38 12.31 3.79
C GLY A 203 -21.63 12.26 5.29
N GLU A 204 -22.04 11.08 5.75
CA GLU A 204 -22.08 10.77 7.17
C GLU A 204 -20.70 10.94 7.81
N LEU A 205 -20.60 10.93 9.12
CA LEU A 205 -19.35 11.16 9.87
C LEU A 205 -18.69 12.50 9.52
N SER A 206 -19.50 13.54 9.31
CA SER A 206 -19.03 14.89 8.94
C SER A 206 -18.09 14.87 7.70
N LEU A 207 -18.20 13.87 6.82
CA LEU A 207 -17.35 13.81 5.64
C LEU A 207 -17.57 15.03 4.77
N THR A 208 -16.49 15.75 4.52
CA THR A 208 -16.39 16.80 3.50
C THR A 208 -15.18 16.53 2.63
N ARG A 209 -15.34 16.64 1.30
CA ARG A 209 -14.23 16.58 0.36
C ARG A 209 -14.46 17.54 -0.79
N SER A 210 -13.47 18.39 -1.01
CA SER A 210 -13.40 19.27 -2.19
C SER A 210 -12.27 18.79 -3.09
N PHE A 211 -12.53 18.77 -4.39
CA PHE A 211 -11.57 18.42 -5.43
C PHE A 211 -11.63 19.40 -6.58
N ILE A 212 -10.47 19.80 -7.08
CA ILE A 212 -10.33 20.59 -8.30
C ILE A 212 -9.21 19.99 -9.16
N ARG A 213 -9.45 19.92 -10.48
CA ARG A 213 -8.45 19.56 -11.47
C ARG A 213 -8.55 20.51 -12.66
N TYR A 214 -7.40 21.03 -13.08
CA TYR A 214 -7.22 21.81 -14.28
C TYR A 214 -6.42 21.03 -15.31
N ASP A 215 -6.96 20.84 -16.48
CA ASP A 215 -6.30 20.30 -17.67
C ASP A 215 -6.08 21.46 -18.66
N THR A 216 -4.85 21.62 -19.14
CA THR A 216 -4.50 22.71 -20.08
C THR A 216 -5.08 22.54 -21.46
N GLY A 217 -5.45 21.30 -21.84
CA GLY A 217 -5.57 20.91 -23.23
C GLY A 217 -4.19 20.84 -23.90
N ARG A 218 -4.17 20.57 -25.19
CA ARG A 218 -2.94 20.54 -25.99
C ARG A 218 -2.44 21.95 -26.31
N PHE A 219 -1.14 22.15 -26.20
CA PHE A 219 -0.41 23.38 -26.55
C PHE A 219 0.95 23.00 -27.16
N PHE A 220 1.82 23.98 -27.52
CA PHE A 220 3.06 23.75 -28.28
C PHE A 220 2.83 22.88 -29.52
N ASP A 221 2.08 23.43 -30.52
CA ASP A 221 1.74 22.71 -31.75
C ASP A 221 1.15 21.32 -31.47
N ASN A 222 0.26 21.24 -30.49
CA ASN A 222 -0.41 20.01 -30.04
C ASN A 222 0.52 18.93 -29.45
N LYS A 223 1.76 19.26 -29.11
CA LYS A 223 2.72 18.30 -28.58
C LYS A 223 2.66 18.13 -27.06
N ALA A 224 2.25 19.16 -26.34
CA ALA A 224 2.27 19.14 -24.88
C ALA A 224 0.88 19.23 -24.26
N LYS A 225 0.69 18.61 -23.11
CA LYS A 225 -0.49 18.75 -22.24
C LYS A 225 -0.13 18.49 -20.79
N VAL A 226 -0.80 19.19 -19.86
CA VAL A 226 -0.54 19.13 -18.42
C VAL A 226 -1.86 19.07 -17.67
N PHE A 227 -1.90 18.38 -16.55
CA PHE A 227 -2.91 18.63 -15.53
C PHE A 227 -2.27 18.92 -14.16
N LEU A 228 -3.05 19.61 -13.33
CA LEU A 228 -2.82 19.82 -11.92
C LEU A 228 -4.13 19.59 -11.18
N SER A 229 -4.10 18.83 -10.09
CA SER A 229 -5.26 18.64 -9.20
C SER A 229 -4.89 18.81 -7.73
N TYR A 230 -5.89 19.21 -6.95
CA TYR A 230 -5.83 19.29 -5.50
C TYR A 230 -7.11 18.76 -4.90
N SER A 231 -6.99 18.02 -3.81
CA SER A 231 -8.12 17.65 -2.97
C SER A 231 -7.84 17.88 -1.49
N HIS A 232 -8.89 18.28 -0.77
CA HIS A 232 -8.92 18.30 0.71
C HIS A 232 -10.07 17.42 1.18
N SER A 233 -9.79 16.53 2.12
CA SER A 233 -10.78 15.60 2.69
C SER A 233 -10.70 15.61 4.21
N GLN A 234 -11.84 15.58 4.88
CA GLN A 234 -11.95 15.48 6.33
C GLN A 234 -13.15 14.60 6.69
N ALA A 235 -13.01 13.75 7.70
CA ALA A 235 -14.12 12.97 8.27
C ALA A 235 -13.84 12.60 9.73
N ASP A 236 -14.92 12.40 10.50
CA ASP A 236 -14.86 11.83 11.85
C ASP A 236 -14.66 10.31 11.80
N LYS A 237 -14.15 9.73 12.88
CA LYS A 237 -14.12 8.28 13.10
C LYS A 237 -15.54 7.76 13.29
N TRP A 238 -15.80 6.51 12.85
CA TRP A 238 -17.10 5.87 13.05
C TRP A 238 -17.31 5.36 14.50
N LYS A 239 -16.24 5.26 15.30
CA LYS A 239 -16.31 4.92 16.72
C LYS A 239 -15.33 5.80 17.51
N GLY A 240 -15.71 6.13 18.74
CA GLY A 240 -14.95 7.04 19.60
C GLY A 240 -14.85 8.46 19.08
N LYS A 241 -13.93 9.25 19.63
CA LYS A 241 -13.59 10.61 19.17
C LYS A 241 -12.35 10.59 18.26
N GLY A 242 -12.26 11.58 17.39
CA GLY A 242 -11.13 11.83 16.50
C GLY A 242 -11.55 11.90 15.04
N GLU A 243 -10.63 12.33 14.20
CA GLU A 243 -10.86 12.65 12.79
C GLU A 243 -9.70 12.18 11.91
N ALA A 244 -9.91 12.18 10.59
CA ALA A 244 -8.87 12.13 9.59
C ALA A 244 -8.94 13.37 8.70
N LYS A 245 -7.78 13.92 8.35
CA LYS A 245 -7.60 15.02 7.40
C LYS A 245 -6.56 14.61 6.37
N LYS A 246 -6.86 14.89 5.09
CA LYS A 246 -5.96 14.58 3.98
C LYS A 246 -5.93 15.75 3.00
N ASP A 247 -4.72 16.20 2.65
CA ASP A 247 -4.44 17.07 1.52
C ASP A 247 -3.68 16.27 0.46
N HIS A 248 -4.14 16.34 -0.80
CA HIS A 248 -3.53 15.58 -1.89
C HIS A 248 -3.37 16.44 -3.14
N VAL A 249 -2.21 16.34 -3.77
CA VAL A 249 -1.89 17.03 -5.03
C VAL A 249 -1.38 15.99 -6.01
N ASP A 250 -1.97 15.97 -7.22
CA ASP A 250 -1.41 15.27 -8.37
C ASP A 250 -1.16 16.26 -9.51
N ALA A 251 -0.05 16.06 -10.21
CA ALA A 251 0.22 16.72 -11.47
C ALA A 251 0.85 15.71 -12.44
N ALA A 252 0.50 15.82 -13.71
CA ALA A 252 1.19 15.08 -14.76
C ALA A 252 1.35 15.93 -16.00
N PHE A 253 2.42 15.68 -16.75
CA PHE A 253 2.60 16.23 -18.08
C PHE A 253 2.88 15.12 -19.09
N ARG A 254 2.51 15.38 -20.34
CA ARG A 254 2.86 14.59 -21.51
C ARG A 254 3.43 15.53 -22.57
N LEU A 255 4.57 15.15 -23.14
CA LEU A 255 5.21 15.82 -24.25
C LEU A 255 5.48 14.80 -25.36
N ASP A 256 4.73 14.89 -26.44
CA ASP A 256 4.93 14.12 -27.66
C ASP A 256 5.99 14.84 -28.51
N LEU A 257 7.24 14.36 -28.48
CA LEU A 257 8.33 14.94 -29.29
C LEU A 257 8.06 14.74 -30.78
N ASP A 258 7.60 13.54 -31.12
CA ASP A 258 7.10 13.11 -32.42
C ASP A 258 6.14 11.91 -32.24
N GLN A 259 5.87 11.15 -33.33
CA GLN A 259 4.92 10.01 -33.31
C GLN A 259 5.46 8.82 -32.49
N ASP A 260 6.78 8.66 -32.39
CA ASP A 260 7.44 7.52 -31.76
C ASP A 260 8.09 7.85 -30.41
N ASN A 261 8.27 9.16 -30.10
CA ASN A 261 9.02 9.63 -28.95
C ASN A 261 8.17 10.46 -28.00
N VAL A 262 8.08 10.05 -26.74
CA VAL A 262 7.24 10.70 -25.72
C VAL A 262 7.97 10.84 -24.40
N ILE A 263 7.74 11.94 -23.70
CA ILE A 263 8.14 12.15 -22.31
C ILE A 263 6.90 12.36 -21.47
N LEU A 264 6.80 11.60 -20.39
CA LEU A 264 5.74 11.67 -19.38
C LEU A 264 6.36 12.08 -18.05
N GLY A 265 5.71 12.94 -17.30
CA GLY A 265 6.10 13.23 -15.93
C GLY A 265 4.92 13.17 -14.99
N SER A 266 5.18 12.80 -13.75
CA SER A 266 4.18 12.79 -12.69
C SER A 266 4.76 13.30 -11.38
N VAL A 267 3.93 14.02 -10.63
CA VAL A 267 4.18 14.48 -9.27
C VAL A 267 2.96 14.13 -8.44
N LEU A 268 3.19 13.48 -7.32
CA LEU A 268 2.20 13.22 -6.29
C LEU A 268 2.73 13.78 -4.97
N TYR A 269 1.91 14.52 -4.25
CA TYR A 269 2.15 14.90 -2.87
C TYR A 269 0.91 14.60 -2.02
N ASN A 270 1.13 13.98 -0.89
CA ASN A 270 0.07 13.66 0.05
C ASN A 270 0.48 14.04 1.47
N ARG A 271 -0.44 14.58 2.24
CA ARG A 271 -0.30 14.83 3.67
C ARG A 271 -1.57 14.38 4.37
N ALA A 272 -1.43 13.42 5.28
CA ALA A 272 -2.55 12.89 6.05
C ALA A 272 -2.25 12.97 7.55
N ILE A 273 -3.26 13.33 8.33
CA ILE A 273 -3.22 13.25 9.80
C ILE A 273 -4.53 12.60 10.22
N ASN A 274 -4.45 11.46 10.90
CA ASN A 274 -5.63 10.78 11.40
C ASN A 274 -5.43 10.28 12.83
N ASN A 275 -6.51 10.27 13.61
CA ASN A 275 -6.57 9.51 14.84
C ASN A 275 -6.74 8.02 14.51
N ASN A 276 -6.01 7.16 15.22
CA ASN A 276 -6.11 5.72 15.02
C ASN A 276 -7.48 5.19 15.45
N ILE A 277 -7.95 4.15 14.76
CA ILE A 277 -9.10 3.35 15.17
C ILE A 277 -8.56 2.17 16.00
N ASN A 278 -9.07 1.99 17.21
CA ASN A 278 -8.60 0.94 18.10
C ASN A 278 -9.01 -0.45 17.60
N SER A 279 -8.05 -1.37 17.54
CA SER A 279 -8.33 -2.79 17.31
C SER A 279 -8.66 -3.48 18.64
N LEU A 280 -9.60 -4.44 18.60
CA LEU A 280 -10.12 -5.08 19.80
C LEU A 280 -9.82 -6.57 19.82
N SER A 281 -9.51 -7.10 20.99
CA SER A 281 -9.56 -8.54 21.22
C SER A 281 -11.02 -9.02 21.32
N VAL A 282 -11.25 -10.33 21.14
CA VAL A 282 -12.58 -10.92 21.31
C VAL A 282 -13.11 -10.69 22.73
N ALA A 283 -12.26 -10.75 23.75
CA ALA A 283 -12.65 -10.47 25.12
C ALA A 283 -13.12 -9.02 25.29
N GLN A 284 -12.38 -8.04 24.76
CA GLN A 284 -12.77 -6.63 24.79
C GLN A 284 -14.07 -6.38 24.00
N LEU A 285 -14.22 -7.01 22.83
CA LEU A 285 -15.43 -6.90 22.02
C LEU A 285 -16.67 -7.41 22.80
N ASN A 286 -16.54 -8.53 23.50
CA ASN A 286 -17.62 -9.11 24.30
C ASN A 286 -17.92 -8.28 25.55
N GLN A 287 -16.91 -7.71 26.20
CA GLN A 287 -17.07 -6.93 27.43
C GLN A 287 -17.59 -5.52 27.18
N PHE A 288 -17.03 -4.82 26.17
CA PHE A 288 -17.28 -3.39 25.96
C PHE A 288 -18.12 -3.07 24.72
N GLY A 289 -18.34 -4.07 23.87
CA GLY A 289 -19.17 -3.93 22.68
C GLY A 289 -18.44 -3.39 21.44
N TYR A 290 -19.18 -3.28 20.33
CA TYR A 290 -18.65 -3.02 18.99
C TYR A 290 -18.07 -1.61 18.81
N ASN A 291 -18.57 -0.63 19.55
CA ASN A 291 -18.19 0.78 19.45
C ASN A 291 -17.06 1.18 20.41
N TYR A 292 -16.51 0.21 21.16
CA TYR A 292 -15.42 0.47 22.07
C TYR A 292 -14.16 0.98 21.35
N ASP A 293 -13.61 2.10 21.86
CA ASP A 293 -12.46 2.76 21.23
C ASP A 293 -11.61 3.47 22.31
N TYR A 294 -10.69 4.30 21.89
CA TYR A 294 -9.82 5.09 22.77
C TYR A 294 -10.62 5.96 23.76
N SER A 295 -10.03 6.19 24.93
CA SER A 295 -10.63 7.06 25.96
C SER A 295 -10.87 8.46 25.44
N THR A 296 -11.98 9.07 25.83
CA THR A 296 -12.33 10.47 25.53
C THR A 296 -11.93 11.43 26.64
N THR A 297 -11.43 10.90 27.76
CA THR A 297 -11.01 11.67 28.95
C THR A 297 -9.52 11.45 29.21
N PHE A 298 -8.85 12.52 29.63
CA PHE A 298 -7.48 12.52 30.11
C PHE A 298 -7.49 13.03 31.56
N PRO A 299 -6.88 12.33 32.51
CA PRO A 299 -6.95 12.70 33.92
C PRO A 299 -6.07 13.90 34.30
N GLY A 300 -5.21 14.37 33.38
CA GLY A 300 -4.09 15.25 33.68
C GLY A 300 -2.89 14.48 34.27
N HIS A 301 -1.80 15.19 34.50
CA HIS A 301 -0.67 14.66 35.26
C HIS A 301 -0.98 14.65 36.78
N ARG A 302 -0.34 13.75 37.48
CA ARG A 302 -0.34 13.78 38.96
C ARG A 302 0.45 15.01 39.42
N PRO A 303 -0.04 15.75 40.47
CA PRO A 303 0.76 16.80 41.07
C PRO A 303 2.11 16.26 41.57
N GLY A 304 3.22 16.88 41.15
CA GLY A 304 4.56 16.56 41.63
C GLY A 304 4.71 16.87 43.13
N VAL A 305 5.34 15.94 43.85
CA VAL A 305 5.64 16.10 45.29
C VAL A 305 7.02 15.53 45.57
N ASN A 306 8.00 16.44 45.78
CA ASN A 306 9.39 16.08 46.03
C ASN A 306 9.53 15.00 47.15
N GLY A 307 10.29 13.95 46.88
CA GLY A 307 10.53 12.80 47.75
C GLY A 307 9.40 11.76 47.76
N THR A 308 8.41 11.87 46.92
CA THR A 308 7.28 10.93 46.83
C THR A 308 7.05 10.48 45.38
N ALA A 309 7.20 9.20 45.10
CA ALA A 309 7.00 8.66 43.73
C ALA A 309 5.56 8.79 43.25
N GLN A 310 5.35 9.48 42.13
CA GLN A 310 4.09 9.53 41.41
C GLN A 310 4.12 8.59 40.21
N ASN A 311 3.29 7.56 40.24
CA ASN A 311 3.18 6.62 39.14
C ASN A 311 1.90 6.91 38.31
N GLU A 312 2.09 7.40 37.11
CA GLU A 312 1.01 7.64 36.13
C GLU A 312 0.74 6.41 35.26
N GLY A 313 1.31 5.28 35.52
CA GLY A 313 1.06 4.02 34.81
C GLY A 313 -0.30 3.41 35.15
N THR A 314 -0.29 2.12 35.46
CA THR A 314 -1.51 1.34 35.75
C THR A 314 -2.36 2.01 36.84
N GLY A 315 -3.65 2.21 36.56
CA GLY A 315 -4.62 2.80 37.48
C GLY A 315 -4.75 4.33 37.41
N TRP A 316 -3.86 5.03 36.70
CA TRP A 316 -3.98 6.48 36.42
C TRP A 316 -4.10 6.74 34.94
N ALA A 317 -3.17 6.28 34.10
CA ALA A 317 -3.23 6.43 32.66
C ALA A 317 -4.53 5.83 32.10
N PRO A 318 -5.22 6.51 31.17
CA PRO A 318 -6.41 5.96 30.55
C PRO A 318 -6.10 4.64 29.84
N SER A 319 -6.97 3.64 30.04
CA SER A 319 -6.92 2.35 29.36
C SER A 319 -8.32 2.01 28.81
N PRO A 320 -8.48 2.00 27.47
CA PRO A 320 -7.49 2.25 26.42
C PRO A 320 -6.95 3.69 26.46
N ALA A 321 -5.83 3.91 25.74
CA ALA A 321 -5.15 5.21 25.70
C ALA A 321 -6.10 6.36 25.32
N TYR A 322 -5.71 7.58 25.65
CA TYR A 322 -6.46 8.79 25.29
C TYR A 322 -6.40 9.06 23.77
N TYR A 323 -7.55 9.38 23.15
CA TYR A 323 -7.65 9.46 21.69
C TYR A 323 -6.72 10.49 21.04
N LYS A 324 -6.42 11.61 21.70
CA LYS A 324 -5.47 12.61 21.18
C LYS A 324 -4.03 12.10 21.19
N LEU A 325 -3.72 11.06 21.96
CA LEU A 325 -2.42 10.41 22.02
C LEU A 325 -2.37 9.16 21.09
N ALA A 326 -3.30 9.06 20.15
CA ALA A 326 -3.39 7.98 19.16
C ALA A 326 -3.51 8.60 17.74
N ASN A 327 -2.44 9.25 17.28
CA ASN A 327 -2.38 9.97 15.99
C ASN A 327 -1.38 9.33 15.03
N ASN A 328 -1.65 9.40 13.74
CA ASN A 328 -0.80 8.92 12.66
C ASN A 328 -0.62 10.00 11.58
N PRO A 329 0.30 10.96 11.77
CA PRO A 329 0.65 11.94 10.75
C PRO A 329 1.67 11.35 9.77
N PHE A 330 1.41 11.51 8.47
CA PHE A 330 2.34 11.13 7.42
C PHE A 330 2.25 12.05 6.21
N GLU A 331 3.39 12.40 5.63
CA GLU A 331 3.47 13.07 4.33
C GLU A 331 4.43 12.32 3.40
N ASN A 332 4.08 12.28 2.14
CA ASN A 332 4.93 11.68 1.11
C ASN A 332 4.85 12.45 -0.22
N ALA A 333 5.90 12.33 -1.00
CA ALA A 333 5.97 12.87 -2.34
C ALA A 333 6.62 11.85 -3.29
N ILE A 334 6.08 11.76 -4.50
CA ILE A 334 6.64 10.97 -5.60
C ILE A 334 6.83 11.91 -6.79
N VAL A 335 8.02 11.86 -7.38
CA VAL A 335 8.31 12.57 -8.62
C VAL A 335 8.91 11.58 -9.58
N SER A 336 8.41 11.49 -10.80
CA SER A 336 9.00 10.67 -11.85
C SER A 336 8.91 11.33 -13.22
N VAL A 337 9.89 11.01 -14.06
CA VAL A 337 9.90 11.36 -15.49
C VAL A 337 10.18 10.08 -16.26
N SER A 338 9.34 9.74 -17.23
CA SER A 338 9.51 8.56 -18.09
C SER A 338 9.65 9.00 -19.54
N GLY A 339 10.78 8.70 -20.15
CA GLY A 339 11.01 8.88 -21.58
C GLY A 339 10.89 7.54 -22.31
N SER A 340 10.21 7.57 -23.46
CA SER A 340 10.16 6.44 -24.40
C SER A 340 10.65 6.92 -25.78
N PHE A 341 11.72 6.30 -26.26
CA PHE A 341 12.46 6.77 -27.43
C PHE A 341 12.68 5.64 -28.43
N LYS A 342 12.33 5.86 -29.69
CA LYS A 342 12.68 4.98 -30.79
C LYS A 342 14.16 5.18 -31.16
N LEU A 343 14.97 4.18 -30.94
CA LEU A 343 16.40 4.20 -31.29
C LEU A 343 16.65 3.75 -32.74
N ALA A 344 15.83 2.83 -33.22
CA ALA A 344 15.81 2.29 -34.57
C ALA A 344 14.41 1.76 -34.91
N ASP A 345 14.15 1.36 -36.14
CA ASP A 345 12.79 0.94 -36.57
C ASP A 345 12.14 -0.15 -35.71
N LYS A 346 12.93 -0.99 -35.07
CA LYS A 346 12.44 -2.10 -34.25
C LYS A 346 13.04 -2.08 -32.84
N VAL A 347 13.61 -0.94 -32.42
CA VAL A 347 14.27 -0.82 -31.12
C VAL A 347 13.76 0.42 -30.40
N GLN A 348 13.23 0.21 -29.20
CA GLN A 348 12.74 1.27 -28.31
C GLN A 348 13.49 1.25 -26.99
N LEU A 349 13.84 2.43 -26.49
CA LEU A 349 14.40 2.66 -25.15
C LEU A 349 13.32 3.30 -24.28
N LYS A 350 13.13 2.76 -23.08
CA LYS A 350 12.40 3.41 -21.99
C LYS A 350 13.33 3.69 -20.84
N ILE A 351 13.24 4.90 -20.26
CA ILE A 351 14.03 5.30 -19.08
C ILE A 351 13.14 6.09 -18.14
N GLN A 352 13.18 5.76 -16.85
CA GLN A 352 12.35 6.38 -15.84
C GLN A 352 13.10 6.61 -14.53
N PRO A 353 13.79 7.75 -14.35
CA PRO A 353 14.23 8.21 -13.04
C PRO A 353 13.04 8.62 -12.16
N TYR A 354 13.19 8.39 -10.86
CA TYR A 354 12.19 8.78 -9.87
C TYR A 354 12.81 9.11 -8.51
N LEU A 355 12.04 9.83 -7.70
CA LEU A 355 12.30 10.08 -6.30
C LEU A 355 11.02 9.83 -5.49
N TRP A 356 11.10 8.97 -4.48
CA TRP A 356 10.08 8.85 -3.44
C TRP A 356 10.62 9.45 -2.13
N TYR A 357 9.84 10.31 -1.50
CA TYR A 357 10.11 10.91 -0.18
C TYR A 357 8.95 10.59 0.77
N GLY A 358 9.25 10.32 2.02
CA GLY A 358 8.24 10.18 3.08
C GLY A 358 8.77 10.63 4.44
N PHE A 359 7.88 11.26 5.21
CA PHE A 359 8.13 11.67 6.58
C PHE A 359 6.86 11.53 7.41
N GLY A 360 7.00 11.01 8.61
CA GLY A 360 5.88 10.88 9.54
C GLY A 360 6.13 9.83 10.61
N ASN A 361 5.07 9.39 11.24
CA ASN A 361 5.18 8.37 12.26
C ASN A 361 4.13 7.26 12.10
N GLY A 362 4.42 6.07 12.65
CA GLY A 362 3.57 4.88 12.59
C GLY A 362 2.43 4.86 13.62
N GLY A 363 2.03 6.04 14.08
CA GLY A 363 0.99 6.23 15.10
C GLY A 363 1.59 6.55 16.47
N VAL A 364 1.29 7.74 16.97
CA VAL A 364 1.62 8.13 18.35
C VAL A 364 0.86 7.24 19.31
N GLN A 365 1.55 6.80 20.34
CA GLN A 365 1.01 5.96 21.40
C GLN A 365 1.23 6.65 22.75
N GLN A 366 0.18 6.68 23.57
CA GLN A 366 0.32 6.97 24.98
C GLN A 366 1.21 5.90 25.61
N THR A 367 2.25 6.33 26.30
CA THR A 367 3.11 5.46 27.12
C THR A 367 3.51 6.18 28.38
N THR A 368 4.18 5.46 29.29
CA THR A 368 4.81 6.07 30.45
C THR A 368 6.32 5.97 30.34
N LEU A 369 7.02 6.94 30.92
CA LEU A 369 8.45 7.03 30.97
C LEU A 369 8.88 7.19 32.42
N SER A 370 9.74 6.29 32.92
CA SER A 370 10.32 6.42 34.23
C SER A 370 11.50 7.37 34.22
N GLU A 371 11.53 8.28 35.18
CA GLU A 371 12.58 9.27 35.36
C GLU A 371 13.95 8.67 35.68
N SER A 372 13.97 7.42 36.16
CA SER A 372 15.19 6.68 36.53
C SER A 372 15.70 5.73 35.43
N ALA A 373 15.12 5.74 34.22
CA ALA A 373 15.38 4.72 33.20
C ALA A 373 15.91 5.28 31.87
N PHE A 374 16.76 6.29 31.92
CA PHE A 374 17.38 6.86 30.72
C PHE A 374 18.70 6.18 30.39
N MET A 375 18.99 6.04 29.11
CA MET A 375 20.17 5.35 28.61
C MET A 375 21.47 6.06 29.02
N ASN A 376 22.37 5.30 29.61
CA ASN A 376 23.77 5.64 29.86
C ASN A 376 24.64 4.93 28.84
N LYS A 377 25.10 5.67 27.84
CA LYS A 377 25.89 5.10 26.75
C LYS A 377 27.22 4.52 27.22
N ALA A 378 27.89 5.20 28.18
CA ALA A 378 29.17 4.77 28.67
C ALA A 378 29.11 3.48 29.50
N ALA A 379 28.02 3.30 30.25
CA ALA A 379 27.79 2.10 31.07
C ALA A 379 27.02 1.00 30.38
N HIS A 380 26.46 1.25 29.19
CA HIS A 380 25.57 0.35 28.45
C HIS A 380 24.35 -0.10 29.25
N THR A 381 23.77 0.80 30.03
CA THR A 381 22.62 0.57 30.92
C THR A 381 21.59 1.68 30.79
N ASN A 382 20.38 1.45 31.30
CA ASN A 382 19.37 2.49 31.43
C ASN A 382 19.24 2.90 32.88
N ASN A 383 20.18 3.73 33.38
CA ASN A 383 20.29 4.13 34.78
C ASN A 383 20.50 5.64 35.00
N LEU A 384 20.51 6.44 33.94
CA LEU A 384 20.48 7.90 34.11
C LEU A 384 19.10 8.36 34.55
N ARG A 385 19.07 9.53 35.20
CA ARG A 385 17.88 10.09 35.82
C ARG A 385 17.55 11.46 35.25
N VAL A 386 16.28 11.73 35.03
CA VAL A 386 15.76 13.01 34.54
C VAL A 386 14.49 13.35 35.33
N ASP A 387 14.42 14.46 35.96
CA ASP A 387 13.21 15.02 36.54
C ASP A 387 12.32 15.52 35.39
N LEU A 388 11.20 14.84 35.12
CA LEU A 388 10.30 15.10 33.96
C LEU A 388 9.16 16.06 34.32
N ASN A 389 8.75 16.08 35.60
CA ASN A 389 7.63 16.89 36.08
C ASN A 389 8.09 18.16 36.80
N GLY A 390 9.39 18.28 37.12
CA GLY A 390 9.98 19.48 37.73
C GLY A 390 9.77 19.60 39.24
N ASP A 391 9.50 18.49 39.94
CA ASP A 391 9.23 18.51 41.39
C ASP A 391 10.47 18.41 42.26
N GLY A 392 11.64 18.21 41.66
CA GLY A 392 12.94 18.20 42.31
C GLY A 392 13.44 16.83 42.71
N ASP A 393 12.76 15.74 42.32
CA ASP A 393 13.26 14.39 42.45
C ASP A 393 13.32 13.64 41.10
N THR A 394 13.47 12.32 41.10
CA THR A 394 13.54 11.46 39.90
C THR A 394 12.95 10.10 40.20
N LEU A 395 11.87 10.04 40.96
CA LEU A 395 11.20 8.83 41.40
C LEU A 395 9.98 8.49 40.55
N ASP A 396 9.60 9.36 39.60
CA ASP A 396 8.31 9.34 38.98
C ASP A 396 8.26 8.52 37.70
N THR A 397 7.03 8.23 37.30
CA THR A 397 6.70 7.63 36.00
C THR A 397 5.60 8.45 35.37
N ILE A 398 5.92 9.13 34.27
CA ILE A 398 5.11 10.19 33.67
C ILE A 398 4.52 9.73 32.35
N ILE A 399 3.27 10.13 32.04
CA ILE A 399 2.63 9.90 30.73
C ILE A 399 3.30 10.78 29.67
N VAL A 400 3.70 10.15 28.58
CA VAL A 400 4.33 10.80 27.41
C VAL A 400 3.71 10.28 26.11
N GLY A 401 3.88 11.04 25.02
CA GLY A 401 3.61 10.58 23.67
C GLY A 401 4.88 10.01 23.03
N ARG A 402 4.77 8.83 22.38
CA ARG A 402 5.89 8.19 21.68
C ARG A 402 5.42 7.53 20.40
N ALA A 403 6.20 7.62 19.32
CA ALA A 403 5.94 6.90 18.08
C ALA A 403 7.22 6.55 17.33
N SER A 404 7.11 5.60 16.40
CA SER A 404 8.15 5.33 15.41
C SER A 404 8.12 6.41 14.33
N VAL A 405 9.06 7.33 14.36
CA VAL A 405 9.22 8.40 13.36
C VAL A 405 10.12 7.89 12.23
N THR A 406 9.68 8.05 10.99
CA THR A 406 10.43 7.67 9.80
C THR A 406 10.70 8.87 8.92
N LYS A 407 11.89 8.90 8.30
CA LYS A 407 12.26 9.83 7.23
C LYS A 407 13.00 9.08 6.15
N THR A 408 12.44 9.08 4.95
CA THR A 408 12.91 8.23 3.86
C THR A 408 13.12 9.04 2.59
N TYR A 409 14.24 8.76 1.89
CA TYR A 409 14.55 9.24 0.55
C TYR A 409 14.91 8.05 -0.32
N ARG A 410 14.23 7.87 -1.46
CA ARG A 410 14.39 6.74 -2.36
C ARG A 410 14.55 7.22 -3.81
N PRO A 411 15.73 7.70 -4.21
CA PRO A 411 16.05 7.88 -5.62
C PRO A 411 16.21 6.52 -6.30
N GLY A 412 15.64 6.40 -7.49
CA GLY A 412 15.74 5.20 -8.30
C GLY A 412 15.60 5.49 -9.79
N ILE A 413 15.90 4.47 -10.60
CA ILE A 413 15.79 4.52 -12.05
C ILE A 413 15.45 3.13 -12.58
N THR A 414 14.53 3.07 -13.55
CA THR A 414 14.31 1.91 -14.41
C THR A 414 14.73 2.25 -15.83
N THR A 415 15.37 1.30 -16.53
CA THR A 415 15.73 1.43 -17.94
C THR A 415 15.43 0.12 -18.65
N GLU A 416 14.79 0.18 -19.82
CA GLU A 416 14.41 -0.98 -20.62
C GLU A 416 14.66 -0.71 -22.09
N ILE A 417 15.24 -1.68 -22.78
CA ILE A 417 15.30 -1.74 -24.24
C ILE A 417 14.38 -2.86 -24.69
N THR A 418 13.50 -2.55 -25.64
CA THR A 418 12.65 -3.51 -26.35
C THR A 418 13.10 -3.58 -27.80
N ALA A 419 13.35 -4.78 -28.31
CA ALA A 419 13.77 -5.00 -29.70
C ALA A 419 12.95 -6.14 -30.34
N GLN A 420 12.57 -5.96 -31.61
CA GLN A 420 11.82 -6.95 -32.40
C GLN A 420 12.74 -7.66 -33.39
N PHE A 421 12.78 -9.00 -33.33
CA PHE A 421 13.57 -9.87 -34.21
C PHE A 421 12.64 -10.92 -34.84
N GLY A 422 12.01 -10.60 -35.98
CA GLY A 422 10.95 -11.45 -36.55
C GLY A 422 9.80 -11.59 -35.57
N ASP A 423 9.49 -12.81 -35.17
CA ASP A 423 8.39 -13.16 -34.24
C ASP A 423 8.78 -13.05 -32.77
N HIS A 424 10.01 -12.63 -32.45
CA HIS A 424 10.53 -12.43 -31.11
C HIS A 424 10.48 -10.97 -30.70
N SER A 425 9.95 -10.70 -29.51
CA SER A 425 9.98 -9.41 -28.84
C SER A 425 10.82 -9.52 -27.58
N VAL A 426 12.09 -9.13 -27.69
CA VAL A 426 13.05 -9.20 -26.59
C VAL A 426 13.05 -7.90 -25.81
N ARG A 427 12.84 -7.98 -24.49
CA ARG A 427 12.96 -6.87 -23.54
C ARG A 427 14.12 -7.17 -22.60
N ALA A 428 15.03 -6.22 -22.43
CA ALA A 428 16.09 -6.30 -21.45
C ALA A 428 16.19 -4.98 -20.68
N GLY A 429 16.37 -5.05 -19.38
CA GLY A 429 16.37 -3.83 -18.58
C GLY A 429 17.05 -3.98 -17.24
N VAL A 430 17.20 -2.84 -16.58
CA VAL A 430 17.77 -2.72 -15.24
C VAL A 430 16.90 -1.80 -14.38
N TRP A 431 16.82 -2.15 -13.11
CA TRP A 431 16.29 -1.29 -12.06
C TRP A 431 17.37 -1.07 -11.01
N TYR A 432 17.50 0.17 -10.54
CA TYR A 432 18.35 0.55 -9.41
C TYR A 432 17.61 1.48 -8.48
N GLU A 433 17.71 1.22 -7.17
CA GLU A 433 17.17 2.09 -6.11
C GLU A 433 18.14 2.11 -4.92
N ARG A 434 18.27 3.29 -4.30
CA ARG A 434 19.00 3.46 -3.05
C ARG A 434 18.13 4.17 -2.03
N ALA A 435 17.47 3.41 -1.17
CA ALA A 435 16.63 3.92 -0.10
C ALA A 435 17.48 4.26 1.13
N ARG A 436 17.40 5.53 1.58
CA ARG A 436 17.95 6.01 2.85
C ARG A 436 16.80 6.20 3.81
N HIS A 437 16.78 5.41 4.87
CA HIS A 437 15.67 5.33 5.80
C HIS A 437 16.17 5.57 7.23
N ARG A 438 15.87 6.72 7.81
CA ARG A 438 16.08 7.06 9.20
C ARG A 438 14.85 6.68 10.00
N GLN A 439 15.02 5.93 11.08
CA GLN A 439 13.94 5.54 11.96
C GLN A 439 14.33 5.79 13.41
N THR A 440 13.53 6.61 14.09
CA THR A 440 13.72 7.01 15.49
C THR A 440 12.47 6.74 16.31
N GLN A 441 12.56 6.82 17.62
CA GLN A 441 11.40 6.70 18.50
C GLN A 441 11.53 7.68 19.67
N PRO A 442 11.42 9.01 19.41
CA PRO A 442 11.46 10.01 20.44
C PRO A 442 10.23 9.94 21.34
N ALA A 443 10.37 10.41 22.56
CA ALA A 443 9.26 10.73 23.44
C ALA A 443 9.06 12.25 23.52
N VAL A 444 7.81 12.69 23.57
CA VAL A 444 7.43 14.10 23.71
C VAL A 444 6.54 14.31 24.91
N THR A 445 6.59 15.50 25.48
CA THR A 445 5.75 15.89 26.60
C THR A 445 4.28 15.97 26.20
N VAL A 446 3.43 15.71 27.17
CA VAL A 446 1.97 15.85 27.10
C VAL A 446 1.58 16.92 28.12
N ASP A 447 0.68 17.82 27.79
CA ASP A 447 0.19 18.81 28.75
C ASP A 447 -0.94 18.24 29.63
N ASN A 448 -1.37 18.98 30.66
CA ASN A 448 -2.46 18.57 31.56
C ASN A 448 -3.82 18.42 30.87
N ALA A 449 -3.99 18.92 29.65
CA ALA A 449 -5.19 18.73 28.83
C ALA A 449 -5.07 17.51 27.87
N GLY A 450 -3.96 16.80 27.92
CA GLY A 450 -3.69 15.63 27.09
C GLY A 450 -3.25 15.97 25.66
N ASN A 451 -2.77 17.18 25.40
CA ASN A 451 -2.25 17.54 24.08
C ASN A 451 -0.76 17.20 23.98
N LEU A 452 -0.35 16.69 22.83
CA LEU A 452 1.06 16.52 22.49
C LEU A 452 1.68 17.89 22.18
N ALA A 453 2.94 18.08 22.53
CA ALA A 453 3.71 19.23 22.08
C ALA A 453 3.79 19.28 20.53
N SER A 454 3.88 18.14 19.88
CA SER A 454 3.77 17.98 18.44
C SER A 454 3.28 16.57 18.07
N VAL A 455 2.29 16.48 17.19
CA VAL A 455 1.84 15.18 16.63
C VAL A 455 2.87 14.57 15.66
N TRP A 456 3.80 15.41 15.13
CA TRP A 456 4.92 14.97 14.29
C TRP A 456 6.13 14.51 15.09
N LEU A 457 6.13 14.73 16.39
CA LEU A 457 7.22 14.44 17.33
C LEU A 457 8.54 15.18 16.98
N ASP A 458 8.43 16.37 16.43
CA ASP A 458 9.53 17.25 16.03
C ASP A 458 9.80 18.40 16.99
N SER A 459 8.98 18.53 18.05
CA SER A 459 9.16 19.50 19.15
C SER A 459 8.65 18.94 20.48
N GLY A 460 9.09 19.54 21.59
CA GLY A 460 8.77 19.05 22.94
C GLY A 460 9.42 17.71 23.28
N ASN A 461 10.53 17.38 22.60
CA ASN A 461 11.24 16.14 22.80
C ASN A 461 11.92 16.08 24.16
N ILE A 462 11.78 14.95 24.83
CA ILE A 462 12.46 14.64 26.08
C ILE A 462 13.92 14.33 25.81
N THR A 463 14.82 14.89 26.65
CA THR A 463 16.27 14.75 26.55
C THR A 463 16.84 13.98 27.73
N ARG A 464 18.00 13.36 27.51
CA ARG A 464 18.85 12.79 28.56
C ARG A 464 19.60 13.91 29.27
N PRO A 465 20.26 13.63 30.42
CA PRO A 465 21.06 14.67 31.13
C PRO A 465 22.19 15.27 30.32
N ASP A 466 22.70 14.55 29.30
CA ASP A 466 23.75 15.02 28.38
C ASP A 466 23.21 15.93 27.25
N GLY A 467 21.89 16.21 27.25
CA GLY A 467 21.22 17.01 26.23
C GLY A 467 20.87 16.24 24.94
N THR A 468 21.21 14.96 24.82
CA THR A 468 20.80 14.14 23.69
C THR A 468 19.34 13.70 23.82
N LEU A 469 18.68 13.42 22.70
CA LEU A 469 17.26 13.02 22.71
C LEU A 469 17.08 11.63 23.28
N TYR A 470 16.06 11.43 24.12
CA TYR A 470 15.50 10.11 24.39
C TYR A 470 15.08 9.44 23.08
N GLN A 471 15.50 8.18 22.87
CA GLN A 471 15.18 7.42 21.68
C GLN A 471 14.89 5.94 22.02
N GLY A 472 13.64 5.55 22.07
CA GLY A 472 13.28 4.12 22.20
C GLY A 472 13.77 3.27 21.02
N ARG A 473 14.28 3.92 19.95
CA ARG A 473 14.87 3.34 18.74
C ARG A 473 15.66 4.45 18.02
N ASP A 474 16.82 4.09 17.48
CA ASP A 474 17.61 5.03 16.69
C ASP A 474 18.42 4.30 15.61
N TRP A 475 17.87 4.20 14.39
CA TRP A 475 18.47 3.47 13.28
C TRP A 475 18.62 4.35 12.05
N TYR A 476 19.65 4.05 11.30
CA TYR A 476 19.81 4.51 9.93
C TYR A 476 20.08 3.34 9.02
N SER A 477 19.20 3.08 8.06
CA SER A 477 19.40 2.03 7.09
C SER A 477 19.56 2.58 5.68
N VAL A 478 20.52 1.99 4.94
CA VAL A 478 20.70 2.19 3.51
C VAL A 478 20.38 0.87 2.83
N SER A 479 19.25 0.83 2.14
CA SER A 479 18.87 -0.32 1.33
C SER A 479 19.17 -0.02 -0.12
N THR A 480 20.10 -0.77 -0.71
CA THR A 480 20.40 -0.68 -2.14
C THR A 480 19.78 -1.90 -2.82
N ALA A 481 18.99 -1.68 -3.84
CA ALA A 481 18.44 -2.72 -4.68
C ALA A 481 18.82 -2.47 -6.13
N TYR A 482 19.23 -3.51 -6.84
CA TYR A 482 19.33 -3.51 -8.29
C TYR A 482 18.82 -4.84 -8.85
N GLN A 483 18.23 -4.79 -10.02
CA GLN A 483 17.73 -5.96 -10.72
C GLN A 483 18.05 -5.81 -12.20
N ALA A 484 18.66 -6.82 -12.78
CA ALA A 484 18.72 -6.97 -14.24
C ALA A 484 17.67 -8.00 -14.65
N TYR A 485 17.08 -7.83 -15.82
CA TYR A 485 16.14 -8.79 -16.40
C TYR A 485 16.24 -8.84 -17.92
N ILE A 486 15.85 -9.99 -18.44
CA ILE A 486 15.64 -10.20 -19.87
C ILE A 486 14.38 -11.05 -20.04
N THR A 487 13.54 -10.71 -21.02
CA THR A 487 12.34 -11.47 -21.37
C THR A 487 12.21 -11.52 -22.87
N ASP A 488 11.99 -12.71 -23.42
CA ASP A 488 11.60 -12.92 -24.80
C ASP A 488 10.13 -13.35 -24.87
N ASN A 489 9.37 -12.67 -25.71
CA ASN A 489 8.03 -13.05 -26.11
C ASN A 489 8.09 -13.52 -27.57
N TRP A 490 8.04 -14.83 -27.76
CA TRP A 490 8.01 -15.46 -29.07
C TRP A 490 6.57 -15.79 -29.47
N THR A 491 6.12 -15.18 -30.56
CA THR A 491 4.85 -15.54 -31.21
C THR A 491 5.10 -16.65 -32.24
N PHE A 492 4.19 -17.61 -32.32
CA PHE A 492 4.30 -18.75 -33.23
C PHE A 492 2.90 -19.26 -33.65
N ALA A 493 2.85 -20.17 -34.65
CA ALA A 493 1.63 -20.77 -35.17
C ALA A 493 0.62 -19.69 -35.66
N ASP A 494 1.08 -18.75 -36.53
CA ASP A 494 0.28 -17.64 -37.08
C ASP A 494 -0.34 -16.80 -35.97
N ASP A 495 0.47 -16.33 -35.00
CA ASP A 495 0.14 -15.51 -33.83
C ASP A 495 -0.79 -16.16 -32.79
N ARG A 496 -1.15 -17.42 -32.96
CA ARG A 496 -1.98 -18.15 -32.02
C ARG A 496 -1.23 -18.56 -30.76
N GLY A 497 0.06 -18.81 -30.86
CA GLY A 497 0.94 -19.16 -29.76
C GLY A 497 1.75 -17.97 -29.26
N LEU A 498 1.91 -17.80 -27.97
CA LEU A 498 2.82 -16.88 -27.31
C LEU A 498 3.60 -17.64 -26.24
N LEU A 499 4.91 -17.73 -26.40
CA LEU A 499 5.84 -18.24 -25.38
C LEU A 499 6.60 -17.08 -24.79
N THR A 500 6.49 -16.89 -23.49
CA THR A 500 7.26 -15.92 -22.71
C THR A 500 8.33 -16.65 -21.91
N VAL A 501 9.60 -16.31 -22.13
CA VAL A 501 10.71 -16.80 -21.32
C VAL A 501 11.39 -15.60 -20.68
N GLY A 502 11.38 -15.55 -19.35
CA GLY A 502 11.95 -14.43 -18.60
C GLY A 502 12.96 -14.90 -17.56
N LEU A 503 13.94 -14.04 -17.31
CA LEU A 503 14.91 -14.20 -16.24
C LEU A 503 15.15 -12.85 -15.59
N ARG A 504 15.16 -12.80 -14.26
CA ARG A 504 15.53 -11.61 -13.49
C ARG A 504 16.44 -11.99 -12.33
N THR A 505 17.30 -11.04 -11.95
CA THR A 505 18.33 -11.25 -10.92
C THR A 505 18.31 -10.08 -9.93
N PRO A 506 17.37 -10.06 -8.96
CA PRO A 506 17.40 -9.05 -7.92
C PRO A 506 18.59 -9.26 -6.98
N HIS A 507 19.23 -8.14 -6.63
CA HIS A 507 20.23 -8.06 -5.57
C HIS A 507 19.83 -6.96 -4.61
N VAL A 508 19.78 -7.26 -3.31
CA VAL A 508 19.35 -6.34 -2.25
C VAL A 508 20.38 -6.34 -1.13
N THR A 509 20.99 -5.18 -0.88
CA THR A 509 21.84 -4.93 0.28
C THR A 509 21.02 -4.28 1.40
N ARG A 510 21.12 -4.82 2.61
CA ARG A 510 20.62 -4.19 3.84
C ARG A 510 21.81 -3.75 4.67
N ASP A 511 21.97 -2.46 4.86
CA ASP A 511 23.06 -1.83 5.63
C ASP A 511 22.45 -0.99 6.74
N VAL A 512 22.40 -1.56 7.94
CA VAL A 512 21.70 -1.00 9.10
C VAL A 512 22.71 -0.60 10.17
N THR A 513 22.72 0.67 10.52
CA THR A 513 23.46 1.24 11.65
C THR A 513 22.47 1.51 12.79
N ASN A 514 22.71 0.92 13.94
CA ASN A 514 22.06 1.28 15.19
C ASN A 514 22.93 2.28 15.94
N PHE A 515 22.31 3.36 16.41
CA PHE A 515 22.91 4.26 17.38
C PHE A 515 22.37 3.86 18.75
N ALA A 516 23.24 3.85 19.76
CA ALA A 516 22.87 3.49 21.13
C ALA A 516 21.61 4.23 21.59
N ASN A 517 20.64 3.49 22.09
CA ASN A 517 19.31 3.96 22.45
C ASN A 517 18.73 3.12 23.60
N GLU A 518 17.57 3.49 24.12
CA GLU A 518 16.95 2.85 25.27
C GLU A 518 16.54 1.39 25.05
N SER A 519 16.38 0.93 23.80
CA SER A 519 16.14 -0.49 23.51
C SER A 519 17.43 -1.30 23.32
N PHE A 520 18.54 -0.64 22.99
CA PHE A 520 19.84 -1.30 22.85
C PHE A 520 20.99 -0.27 22.94
N SER A 521 21.74 -0.30 24.02
CA SER A 521 22.71 0.72 24.39
C SER A 521 24.09 0.63 23.69
N TYR A 522 24.18 -0.17 22.62
CA TYR A 522 25.39 -0.36 21.83
C TYR A 522 25.23 0.23 20.42
N ASP A 523 26.27 0.96 19.96
CA ASP A 523 26.41 1.28 18.55
C ASP A 523 26.88 0.04 17.77
N TYR A 524 26.26 -0.24 16.63
CA TYR A 524 26.72 -1.30 15.72
C TYR A 524 26.26 -1.04 14.28
N ARG A 525 26.85 -1.80 13.37
CA ARG A 525 26.45 -1.83 11.97
C ARG A 525 26.39 -3.26 11.49
N ILE A 526 25.29 -3.62 10.86
CA ILE A 526 25.08 -4.93 10.24
C ILE A 526 24.84 -4.71 8.76
N LYS A 527 25.61 -5.40 7.90
CA LYS A 527 25.41 -5.40 6.46
C LYS A 527 25.17 -6.83 5.99
N LYS A 528 24.10 -7.02 5.21
CA LYS A 528 23.71 -8.29 4.58
C LYS A 528 23.33 -8.08 3.14
N ASP A 529 23.74 -9.02 2.28
CA ASP A 529 23.45 -9.02 0.86
C ASP A 529 22.59 -10.24 0.53
N TYR A 530 21.58 -10.05 -0.32
CA TYR A 530 20.61 -11.05 -0.75
C TYR A 530 20.47 -11.01 -2.26
N ASN A 531 20.54 -12.15 -2.90
CA ASN A 531 20.37 -12.28 -4.34
C ASN A 531 19.62 -13.58 -4.65
N GLU A 532 18.95 -13.61 -5.78
CA GLU A 532 18.25 -14.78 -6.29
C GLU A 532 18.19 -14.76 -7.83
N LEU A 533 18.11 -15.96 -8.40
CA LEU A 533 17.81 -16.14 -9.82
C LEU A 533 16.35 -16.51 -9.96
N LEU A 534 15.58 -15.72 -10.71
CA LEU A 534 14.13 -15.79 -10.81
C LEU A 534 13.70 -16.06 -12.26
N PRO A 535 13.65 -17.33 -12.68
CA PRO A 535 13.14 -17.71 -13.99
C PRO A 535 11.61 -17.59 -14.04
N GLN A 536 11.09 -17.28 -15.22
CA GLN A 536 9.69 -17.26 -15.57
C GLN A 536 9.47 -17.93 -16.92
N LEU A 537 8.45 -18.77 -17.02
CA LEU A 537 7.95 -19.37 -18.24
C LEU A 537 6.45 -19.15 -18.34
N GLY A 538 6.00 -18.57 -19.45
CA GLY A 538 4.60 -18.38 -19.77
C GLY A 538 4.28 -18.95 -21.15
N LEU A 539 3.19 -19.66 -21.29
CA LEU A 539 2.66 -20.15 -22.58
C LEU A 539 1.20 -19.74 -22.69
N ARG A 540 0.83 -19.07 -23.75
CA ARG A 540 -0.55 -18.83 -24.12
C ARG A 540 -0.79 -19.38 -25.52
N PHE A 541 -1.90 -20.09 -25.71
CA PHE A 541 -2.30 -20.62 -27.01
C PHE A 541 -3.77 -20.33 -27.29
N MET A 542 -4.06 -19.68 -28.40
CA MET A 542 -5.42 -19.41 -28.88
C MET A 542 -5.96 -20.68 -29.57
N LEU A 543 -7.01 -21.23 -29.00
CA LEU A 543 -7.74 -22.36 -29.59
C LEU A 543 -8.54 -21.88 -30.83
N ASP A 544 -9.14 -20.70 -30.70
CA ASP A 544 -9.80 -19.93 -31.76
C ASP A 544 -9.75 -18.42 -31.43
N ALA A 545 -10.45 -17.60 -32.19
CA ALA A 545 -10.47 -16.14 -32.00
C ALA A 545 -11.05 -15.66 -30.65
N SER A 546 -11.73 -16.57 -29.93
CA SER A 546 -12.44 -16.25 -28.67
C SER A 546 -11.87 -17.03 -27.48
N GLN A 547 -11.14 -18.08 -27.70
CA GLN A 547 -10.73 -19.03 -26.68
C GLN A 547 -9.22 -19.17 -26.59
N GLN A 548 -8.69 -19.11 -25.39
CA GLN A 548 -7.27 -19.32 -25.15
C GLN A 548 -7.04 -20.12 -23.87
N VAL A 549 -5.95 -20.86 -23.86
CA VAL A 549 -5.40 -21.51 -22.67
C VAL A 549 -4.05 -20.89 -22.34
N PHE A 550 -3.69 -20.85 -21.05
CA PHE A 550 -2.36 -20.39 -20.65
C PHE A 550 -1.79 -21.23 -19.50
N LEU A 551 -0.50 -21.32 -19.48
CA LEU A 551 0.32 -21.87 -18.40
C LEU A 551 1.37 -20.83 -18.00
N ASN A 552 1.57 -20.62 -16.71
CA ASN A 552 2.65 -19.78 -16.19
C ASN A 552 3.34 -20.50 -15.03
N VAL A 553 4.66 -20.47 -15.03
CA VAL A 553 5.49 -20.92 -13.90
C VAL A 553 6.55 -19.85 -13.65
N ALA A 554 6.63 -19.35 -12.41
CA ALA A 554 7.61 -18.32 -12.04
C ALA A 554 8.14 -18.54 -10.63
N LYS A 555 9.41 -18.24 -10.44
CA LYS A 555 10.04 -18.10 -9.11
C LYS A 555 10.03 -16.63 -8.69
N ASN A 556 9.60 -16.38 -7.46
CA ASN A 556 9.51 -15.05 -6.86
C ASN A 556 10.37 -14.94 -5.61
N PHE A 557 10.60 -13.70 -5.17
CA PHE A 557 11.56 -13.37 -4.11
C PHE A 557 11.07 -12.21 -3.25
N ARG A 558 11.42 -12.25 -1.95
CA ARG A 558 11.34 -11.12 -1.02
C ARG A 558 12.53 -11.12 -0.09
N ALA A 559 13.28 -10.01 -0.08
CA ALA A 559 14.38 -9.80 0.86
C ALA A 559 13.87 -9.64 2.29
N PRO A 560 14.67 -9.95 3.33
CA PRO A 560 14.34 -9.60 4.69
C PRO A 560 14.13 -8.09 4.89
N PRO A 561 13.18 -7.69 5.79
CA PRO A 561 12.92 -6.28 6.09
C PRO A 561 14.07 -5.67 6.91
N ASN A 562 14.23 -4.34 6.86
CA ASN A 562 15.25 -3.63 7.66
C ASN A 562 15.07 -3.87 9.17
N TYR A 563 13.83 -4.05 9.62
CA TYR A 563 13.49 -4.26 11.03
C TYR A 563 14.11 -5.52 11.63
N ALA A 564 14.51 -6.49 10.80
CA ALA A 564 15.15 -7.72 11.26
C ALA A 564 16.57 -7.52 11.84
N TYR A 565 17.17 -6.34 11.64
CA TYR A 565 18.56 -6.07 12.01
C TYR A 565 18.73 -5.12 13.19
N ALA A 566 17.63 -4.77 13.87
CA ALA A 566 17.69 -3.87 15.01
C ALA A 566 16.56 -4.13 16.02
N ASN A 567 16.76 -3.65 17.24
CA ASN A 567 15.80 -3.77 18.32
C ASN A 567 14.85 -2.57 18.35
N SER A 568 13.68 -2.78 18.93
CA SER A 568 12.72 -1.72 19.26
C SER A 568 12.12 -1.99 20.63
N THR A 569 11.29 -1.11 21.13
CA THR A 569 10.56 -1.30 22.39
C THR A 569 9.61 -2.51 22.37
N SER A 570 9.34 -3.11 21.20
CA SER A 570 8.42 -4.25 21.05
C SER A 570 9.03 -5.48 20.42
N THR A 571 10.25 -5.40 19.86
CA THR A 571 10.93 -6.52 19.19
C THR A 571 12.40 -6.57 19.54
N THR A 572 12.93 -7.78 19.73
CA THR A 572 14.34 -8.05 20.00
C THR A 572 14.88 -8.96 18.89
N ASN A 573 15.74 -8.43 18.04
CA ASN A 573 16.37 -9.14 16.92
C ASN A 573 17.89 -9.27 17.09
N VAL A 574 18.46 -8.47 17.99
CA VAL A 574 19.89 -8.34 18.19
C VAL A 574 20.20 -8.49 19.68
N GLY A 575 21.23 -9.23 20.00
CA GLY A 575 21.74 -9.42 21.35
C GLY A 575 23.27 -9.41 21.39
N LEU A 576 23.85 -9.81 22.51
CA LEU A 576 25.29 -10.00 22.68
C LEU A 576 25.62 -11.51 22.70
N ASP A 577 26.78 -11.88 22.18
CA ASP A 577 27.33 -13.22 22.40
C ASP A 577 28.05 -13.32 23.72
N ALA A 578 28.65 -14.51 24.01
CA ALA A 578 29.39 -14.75 25.24
C ALA A 578 30.64 -13.87 25.43
N ASN A 579 31.12 -13.26 24.36
CA ASN A 579 32.26 -12.35 24.35
C ASN A 579 31.83 -10.85 24.36
N GLY A 580 30.54 -10.59 24.53
CA GLY A 580 29.99 -9.23 24.50
C GLY A 580 29.91 -8.60 23.08
N GLN A 581 30.06 -9.41 22.04
CA GLN A 581 29.93 -8.91 20.67
C GLN A 581 28.49 -8.94 20.18
N VAL A 582 28.10 -7.92 19.41
CA VAL A 582 26.75 -7.81 18.85
C VAL A 582 26.50 -8.92 17.84
N LYS A 583 25.39 -9.64 18.00
CA LYS A 583 24.95 -10.69 17.07
C LYS A 583 23.45 -10.63 16.77
N LEU A 584 23.06 -11.09 15.59
CA LEU A 584 21.65 -11.38 15.29
C LEU A 584 21.18 -12.60 16.06
N LEU A 585 19.99 -12.54 16.65
CA LEU A 585 19.34 -13.67 17.31
C LEU A 585 18.81 -14.68 16.30
N ASN A 586 18.31 -14.19 15.15
CA ASN A 586 17.86 -15.00 14.02
C ASN A 586 18.49 -14.47 12.72
N GLU A 587 19.10 -15.34 11.95
CA GLU A 587 19.52 -15.02 10.59
C GLU A 587 18.36 -15.31 9.64
N LEU A 588 17.81 -14.27 9.04
CA LEU A 588 16.75 -14.41 8.06
C LEU A 588 17.33 -14.72 6.68
N THR A 589 16.71 -15.70 6.03
CA THR A 589 16.90 -15.98 4.61
C THR A 589 15.78 -15.34 3.79
N PRO A 590 16.00 -15.03 2.50
CA PRO A 590 14.96 -14.53 1.62
C PRO A 590 13.76 -15.48 1.56
N GLU A 591 12.59 -14.90 1.51
CA GLU A 591 11.37 -15.61 1.17
C GLU A 591 11.34 -15.87 -0.34
N THR A 592 11.08 -17.08 -0.76
CA THR A 592 10.97 -17.47 -2.17
C THR A 592 9.68 -18.26 -2.40
N ALA A 593 9.08 -18.09 -3.58
CA ALA A 593 7.89 -18.83 -3.96
C ALA A 593 7.99 -19.31 -5.42
N ILE A 594 7.51 -20.53 -5.67
CA ILE A 594 7.24 -21.04 -7.02
C ILE A 594 5.75 -20.96 -7.23
N MET A 595 5.34 -20.19 -8.22
CA MET A 595 3.95 -20.00 -8.64
C MET A 595 3.69 -20.75 -9.92
N THR A 596 2.56 -21.45 -9.98
CA THR A 596 2.09 -22.13 -11.18
C THR A 596 0.62 -21.77 -11.40
N ASP A 597 0.28 -21.27 -12.57
CA ASP A 597 -1.08 -20.99 -13.01
C ASP A 597 -1.37 -21.78 -14.29
N LEU A 598 -2.50 -22.47 -14.33
CA LEU A 598 -3.07 -23.07 -15.54
C LEU A 598 -4.44 -22.45 -15.75
N GLY A 599 -4.63 -21.77 -16.87
CA GLY A 599 -5.88 -21.05 -17.10
C GLY A 599 -6.51 -21.26 -18.47
N TYR A 600 -7.80 -20.96 -18.51
CA TYR A 600 -8.62 -20.90 -19.71
C TYR A 600 -9.33 -19.54 -19.74
N ARG A 601 -9.38 -18.90 -20.91
CA ARG A 601 -10.16 -17.67 -21.13
C ARG A 601 -11.07 -17.83 -22.34
N TYR A 602 -12.28 -17.33 -22.18
CA TYR A 602 -13.22 -17.10 -23.28
C TYR A 602 -13.47 -15.58 -23.36
N GLN A 603 -13.29 -14.99 -24.53
CA GLN A 603 -13.37 -13.56 -24.71
C GLN A 603 -14.19 -13.22 -25.95
N SER A 604 -15.29 -12.48 -25.75
CA SER A 604 -16.14 -11.99 -26.81
C SER A 604 -16.61 -10.56 -26.48
N ARG A 605 -17.33 -9.93 -27.40
CA ARG A 605 -17.94 -8.62 -27.13
C ARG A 605 -19.06 -8.67 -26.07
N ALA A 606 -19.69 -9.83 -25.89
CA ALA A 606 -20.82 -9.99 -24.99
C ALA A 606 -20.41 -10.53 -23.62
N ILE A 607 -19.42 -11.40 -23.58
CA ILE A 607 -19.00 -12.10 -22.35
C ILE A 607 -17.49 -12.30 -22.38
N SER A 608 -16.85 -12.08 -21.24
CA SER A 608 -15.48 -12.51 -20.97
C SER A 608 -15.46 -13.40 -19.73
N LEU A 609 -14.80 -14.53 -19.81
CA LEU A 609 -14.63 -15.52 -18.74
C LEU A 609 -13.14 -15.82 -18.58
N SER A 610 -12.67 -15.90 -17.35
CA SER A 610 -11.34 -16.44 -16.99
C SER A 610 -11.50 -17.48 -15.90
N ALA A 611 -10.87 -18.64 -16.06
CA ALA A 611 -10.79 -19.71 -15.07
C ALA A 611 -9.31 -20.07 -14.87
N THR A 612 -8.82 -20.02 -13.63
CA THR A 612 -7.40 -20.26 -13.31
C THR A 612 -7.30 -21.25 -12.15
N LEU A 613 -6.60 -22.37 -12.39
CA LEU A 613 -6.07 -23.23 -11.34
C LEU A 613 -4.69 -22.71 -10.95
N PHE A 614 -4.47 -22.47 -9.67
CA PHE A 614 -3.18 -21.99 -9.18
C PHE A 614 -2.58 -22.88 -8.11
N ASN A 615 -1.27 -22.93 -8.06
CA ASN A 615 -0.49 -23.52 -6.97
C ASN A 615 0.69 -22.60 -6.63
N SER A 616 0.83 -22.33 -5.34
CA SER A 616 1.90 -21.53 -4.77
C SER A 616 2.62 -22.34 -3.71
N ASP A 617 3.88 -22.64 -3.93
CA ASP A 617 4.75 -23.31 -2.96
C ASP A 617 5.84 -22.34 -2.54
N TYR A 618 5.74 -21.82 -1.32
CA TYR A 618 6.70 -20.84 -0.84
C TYR A 618 7.41 -21.27 0.43
N LYS A 619 8.67 -20.83 0.53
CA LYS A 619 9.64 -21.21 1.54
C LYS A 619 10.11 -20.00 2.31
N ASN A 620 10.59 -20.23 3.52
CA ASN A 620 11.21 -19.21 4.37
C ASN A 620 10.29 -18.01 4.62
N ARG A 621 8.96 -18.24 4.73
CA ARG A 621 8.03 -17.17 5.01
C ARG A 621 8.48 -16.33 6.20
N GLN A 622 8.60 -15.04 5.99
CA GLN A 622 9.00 -14.10 7.05
C GLN A 622 7.78 -13.72 7.89
N ALA A 623 7.93 -13.77 9.18
CA ALA A 623 6.90 -13.44 10.15
C ALA A 623 7.53 -12.85 11.42
N THR A 624 6.75 -12.11 12.19
CA THR A 624 7.08 -11.76 13.56
C THR A 624 6.46 -12.78 14.48
N ALA A 625 7.26 -13.46 15.30
CA ALA A 625 6.81 -14.45 16.28
C ALA A 625 7.07 -13.96 17.69
N PHE A 626 6.12 -14.25 18.58
CA PHE A 626 6.26 -14.03 20.02
C PHE A 626 6.84 -15.27 20.69
N ASP A 627 7.92 -15.08 21.41
CA ASP A 627 8.54 -16.09 22.27
C ASP A 627 7.98 -15.96 23.71
N PRO A 628 7.14 -16.91 24.15
CA PRO A 628 6.53 -16.84 25.48
C PRO A 628 7.50 -17.12 26.62
N VAL A 629 8.64 -17.75 26.34
CA VAL A 629 9.66 -18.08 27.37
C VAL A 629 10.45 -16.84 27.74
N ASN A 630 10.89 -16.09 26.72
CA ASN A 630 11.67 -14.87 26.90
C ASN A 630 10.84 -13.58 26.92
N ASN A 631 9.50 -13.69 26.71
CA ASN A 631 8.56 -12.58 26.64
C ASN A 631 8.96 -11.50 25.63
N VAL A 632 9.47 -11.90 24.47
CA VAL A 632 9.92 -11.02 23.38
C VAL A 632 9.34 -11.43 22.04
N SER A 633 9.18 -10.48 21.14
CA SER A 633 8.89 -10.75 19.73
C SER A 633 10.16 -10.61 18.91
N SER A 634 10.33 -11.45 17.89
CA SER A 634 11.45 -11.37 16.94
C SER A 634 11.00 -11.73 15.53
N ASN A 635 11.76 -11.26 14.53
CA ASN A 635 11.54 -11.66 13.15
C ASN A 635 12.19 -13.02 12.89
N ILE A 636 11.44 -13.92 12.25
CA ILE A 636 11.84 -15.30 11.96
C ILE A 636 11.42 -15.72 10.55
N ASN A 637 12.00 -16.82 10.06
CA ASN A 637 11.45 -17.56 8.92
C ASN A 637 10.46 -18.63 9.43
N ALA A 638 9.19 -18.50 9.06
CA ALA A 638 8.07 -19.33 9.55
C ALA A 638 7.81 -20.60 8.70
N GLY A 639 8.87 -21.17 8.10
CA GLY A 639 8.81 -22.43 7.36
C GLY A 639 8.17 -22.32 5.96
N ARG A 640 7.67 -23.45 5.46
CA ARG A 640 7.05 -23.60 4.13
C ARG A 640 5.53 -23.53 4.22
N VAL A 641 4.92 -22.96 3.19
CA VAL A 641 3.46 -22.92 3.04
C VAL A 641 3.11 -23.28 1.59
N ASN A 642 2.10 -24.12 1.40
CA ASN A 642 1.53 -24.39 0.09
C ASN A 642 0.11 -23.86 0.01
N ASN A 643 -0.17 -23.03 -0.97
CA ASN A 643 -1.50 -22.52 -1.27
C ASN A 643 -1.91 -22.91 -2.70
N ARG A 644 -3.07 -23.51 -2.86
CA ARG A 644 -3.64 -23.94 -4.15
C ARG A 644 -5.12 -23.67 -4.22
N GLY A 645 -5.62 -23.43 -5.42
CA GLY A 645 -7.04 -23.13 -5.58
C GLY A 645 -7.50 -22.97 -7.02
N LEU A 646 -8.75 -22.56 -7.11
CA LEU A 646 -9.45 -22.20 -8.34
C LEU A 646 -9.93 -20.76 -8.21
N GLU A 647 -9.71 -20.00 -9.25
CA GLU A 647 -10.28 -18.65 -9.44
C GLU A 647 -11.11 -18.64 -10.71
N LEU A 648 -12.29 -18.01 -10.62
CA LEU A 648 -13.18 -17.74 -11.75
C LEU A 648 -13.45 -16.25 -11.80
N GLU A 649 -13.52 -15.71 -13.01
CA GLU A 649 -13.86 -14.31 -13.27
C GLU A 649 -14.76 -14.23 -14.49
N LEU A 650 -15.87 -13.52 -14.40
CA LEU A 650 -16.86 -13.35 -15.47
C LEU A 650 -17.26 -11.88 -15.59
N GLY A 651 -17.23 -11.35 -16.79
CA GLY A 651 -17.75 -10.01 -17.13
C GLY A 651 -18.70 -10.11 -18.32
N THR A 652 -19.80 -9.36 -18.27
CA THR A 652 -20.72 -9.23 -19.40
C THR A 652 -20.58 -7.87 -20.07
N GLY A 653 -20.82 -7.78 -21.36
CA GLY A 653 -21.13 -6.55 -22.04
C GLY A 653 -22.47 -5.97 -21.58
N VAL A 654 -22.83 -4.78 -22.06
CA VAL A 654 -24.13 -4.15 -21.77
C VAL A 654 -25.21 -4.81 -22.62
N PHE A 655 -26.22 -5.36 -21.95
CA PHE A 655 -27.41 -5.93 -22.59
C PHE A 655 -28.68 -5.27 -22.03
N LYS A 656 -29.42 -4.54 -22.85
CA LYS A 656 -30.63 -3.79 -22.44
C LYS A 656 -30.41 -2.92 -21.20
N GLY A 657 -29.25 -2.26 -21.13
CA GLY A 657 -28.85 -1.42 -19.99
C GLY A 657 -28.20 -2.18 -18.83
N PHE A 658 -28.26 -3.51 -18.78
CA PHE A 658 -27.63 -4.31 -17.72
C PHE A 658 -26.22 -4.75 -18.11
N SER A 659 -25.30 -4.69 -17.15
CA SER A 659 -23.99 -5.32 -17.19
C SER A 659 -23.66 -5.93 -15.83
N ALA A 660 -22.85 -6.98 -15.82
CA ALA A 660 -22.51 -7.70 -14.61
C ALA A 660 -21.05 -8.12 -14.59
N TYR A 661 -20.51 -8.19 -13.39
CA TYR A 661 -19.22 -8.78 -13.07
C TYR A 661 -19.39 -9.80 -11.95
N GLY A 662 -18.64 -10.89 -12.01
CA GLY A 662 -18.59 -11.90 -10.96
C GLY A 662 -17.20 -12.49 -10.81
N SER A 663 -16.79 -12.73 -9.57
CA SER A 663 -15.58 -13.49 -9.25
C SER A 663 -15.85 -14.55 -8.19
N PHE A 664 -15.11 -15.64 -8.28
CA PHE A 664 -15.15 -16.72 -7.29
C PHE A 664 -13.74 -17.22 -7.04
N THR A 665 -13.41 -17.48 -5.78
CA THR A 665 -12.16 -18.10 -5.37
C THR A 665 -12.46 -19.21 -4.37
N ALA A 666 -11.92 -20.39 -4.61
CA ALA A 666 -11.83 -21.48 -3.64
C ALA A 666 -10.36 -21.87 -3.47
N GLN A 667 -9.85 -21.82 -2.22
CA GLN A 667 -8.44 -22.07 -1.97
C GLN A 667 -8.19 -22.86 -0.67
N LYS A 668 -7.05 -23.54 -0.65
CA LYS A 668 -6.56 -24.30 0.50
C LYS A 668 -5.09 -23.94 0.73
N SER A 669 -4.82 -23.26 1.82
CA SER A 669 -3.47 -22.86 2.24
C SER A 669 -3.05 -23.68 3.46
N LYS A 670 -1.89 -24.35 3.42
CA LYS A 670 -1.41 -25.25 4.47
C LYS A 670 0.04 -24.96 4.83
N SER A 671 0.30 -24.77 6.13
CA SER A 671 1.66 -24.87 6.68
C SER A 671 2.21 -26.29 6.47
N LYS A 672 3.45 -26.42 6.06
CA LYS A 672 4.11 -27.70 5.79
C LYS A 672 5.03 -28.15 6.93
N ASP A 673 5.48 -27.21 7.74
CA ASP A 673 6.45 -27.43 8.80
C ASP A 673 5.86 -26.98 10.14
N ASP A 674 6.34 -27.59 11.23
CA ASP A 674 6.13 -27.07 12.56
C ASP A 674 7.03 -25.83 12.77
N LEU A 675 6.51 -24.85 13.50
CA LEU A 675 7.19 -23.59 13.74
C LEU A 675 7.92 -23.63 15.08
N THR A 676 9.24 -23.47 15.07
CA THR A 676 10.03 -23.28 16.27
C THR A 676 10.20 -21.79 16.54
N VAL A 677 9.72 -21.32 17.71
CA VAL A 677 9.86 -19.94 18.19
C VAL A 677 10.75 -19.92 19.43
N GLY A 678 11.46 -18.82 19.65
CA GLY A 678 12.28 -18.61 20.83
C GLY A 678 13.59 -19.42 20.82
N ARG A 679 14.66 -18.81 20.31
CA ARG A 679 16.03 -19.23 20.63
C ARG A 679 16.58 -18.23 21.63
N ALA A 680 17.08 -18.75 22.78
CA ALA A 680 17.71 -17.85 23.74
C ALA A 680 18.94 -17.17 23.16
N ALA A 681 19.10 -15.90 23.50
CA ALA A 681 20.30 -15.12 23.18
C ALA A 681 21.60 -15.79 23.73
N THR A 682 21.48 -16.63 24.73
CA THR A 682 22.59 -17.32 25.44
C THR A 682 22.84 -18.77 25.05
N GLY A 683 22.11 -19.32 24.07
CA GLY A 683 22.35 -20.65 23.51
C GLY A 683 21.96 -21.85 24.40
N THR A 684 21.31 -21.63 25.51
CA THR A 684 21.00 -22.69 26.50
C THR A 684 19.54 -23.10 26.60
N THR A 685 18.61 -22.38 25.98
CA THR A 685 17.19 -22.77 25.95
C THR A 685 16.78 -23.26 24.55
N THR A 686 16.22 -24.46 24.53
CA THR A 686 15.57 -25.01 23.32
C THR A 686 14.36 -24.17 22.97
N GLY A 687 14.25 -23.75 21.70
CA GLY A 687 13.05 -23.08 21.19
C GLY A 687 11.80 -23.93 21.38
N VAL A 688 10.66 -23.28 21.49
CA VAL A 688 9.36 -23.93 21.60
C VAL A 688 8.86 -24.28 20.21
N THR A 689 8.49 -25.54 20.01
CA THR A 689 7.90 -25.99 18.74
C THR A 689 6.37 -25.95 18.81
N LEU A 690 5.78 -25.15 17.92
CA LEU A 690 4.33 -25.06 17.74
C LEU A 690 3.89 -26.05 16.65
N PRO A 691 2.83 -26.86 16.88
CA PRO A 691 2.36 -27.86 15.92
C PRO A 691 1.56 -27.21 14.79
N THR A 692 2.25 -26.54 13.88
CA THR A 692 1.66 -25.81 12.76
C THR A 692 1.58 -26.61 11.48
N SER A 693 2.29 -27.72 11.37
CA SER A 693 2.28 -28.59 10.20
C SER A 693 0.87 -29.13 9.92
N GLY A 694 0.43 -29.03 8.66
CA GLY A 694 -0.90 -29.43 8.22
C GLY A 694 -2.04 -28.46 8.59
N LYS A 695 -1.79 -27.43 9.41
CA LYS A 695 -2.77 -26.41 9.75
C LYS A 695 -3.07 -25.47 8.58
N ASP A 696 -4.28 -24.89 8.55
CA ASP A 696 -4.61 -23.87 7.57
C ASP A 696 -3.80 -22.59 7.87
N TYR A 697 -3.24 -21.99 6.82
CA TYR A 697 -2.47 -20.77 7.01
C TYR A 697 -3.40 -19.58 7.33
N VAL A 698 -2.91 -18.66 8.16
CA VAL A 698 -3.69 -17.52 8.67
C VAL A 698 -4.05 -16.52 7.58
N LEU A 699 -5.08 -15.70 7.81
CA LEU A 699 -5.53 -14.61 6.92
C LEU A 699 -5.84 -15.06 5.49
N THR A 700 -6.18 -16.33 5.31
CA THR A 700 -6.46 -16.92 4.00
C THR A 700 -7.88 -17.47 3.98
N PRO A 701 -8.88 -16.68 3.54
CA PRO A 701 -10.26 -17.15 3.44
C PRO A 701 -10.37 -18.34 2.50
N LYS A 702 -11.11 -19.41 2.91
CA LYS A 702 -11.25 -20.62 2.10
C LYS A 702 -12.03 -20.40 0.81
N THR A 703 -13.00 -19.48 0.85
CA THR A 703 -13.83 -19.12 -0.31
C THR A 703 -14.08 -17.63 -0.33
N MET A 704 -14.12 -17.03 -1.50
CA MET A 704 -14.51 -15.63 -1.71
C MET A 704 -15.41 -15.52 -2.93
N ILE A 705 -16.39 -14.61 -2.87
CA ILE A 705 -17.29 -14.30 -3.98
C ILE A 705 -17.35 -12.78 -4.10
N GLY A 706 -17.11 -12.25 -5.29
CA GLY A 706 -17.32 -10.86 -5.64
C GLY A 706 -18.38 -10.76 -6.73
N MET A 707 -19.32 -9.83 -6.61
CA MET A 707 -20.33 -9.58 -7.63
C MET A 707 -20.58 -8.09 -7.77
N SER A 708 -20.82 -7.64 -8.99
CA SER A 708 -21.31 -6.29 -9.29
C SER A 708 -22.33 -6.38 -10.42
N VAL A 709 -23.49 -5.78 -10.23
CA VAL A 709 -24.53 -5.66 -11.26
C VAL A 709 -24.86 -4.18 -11.40
N GLN A 710 -24.86 -3.71 -12.63
CA GLN A 710 -25.14 -2.32 -12.99
C GLN A 710 -26.26 -2.27 -14.02
N TYR A 711 -27.12 -1.26 -13.86
CA TYR A 711 -28.12 -0.87 -14.81
C TYR A 711 -27.89 0.57 -15.24
N GLU A 712 -27.81 0.82 -16.55
CA GLU A 712 -27.69 2.14 -17.15
C GLU A 712 -28.90 2.42 -18.03
N TYR A 713 -29.54 3.58 -17.82
CA TYR A 713 -30.65 4.02 -18.63
C TYR A 713 -30.55 5.54 -18.89
N GLY A 714 -30.23 5.88 -20.13
CA GLY A 714 -30.00 7.29 -20.50
C GLY A 714 -28.86 7.89 -19.69
N THR A 715 -29.20 8.87 -18.88
CA THR A 715 -28.26 9.61 -18.00
C THR A 715 -28.14 9.06 -16.58
N PHE A 716 -28.93 8.03 -16.26
CA PHE A 716 -28.96 7.38 -14.94
C PHE A 716 -28.17 6.06 -14.95
N TYR A 717 -27.47 5.79 -13.85
CA TYR A 717 -26.98 4.45 -13.52
C TYR A 717 -27.28 4.08 -12.06
N GLY A 718 -27.45 2.77 -11.84
CA GLY A 718 -27.49 2.16 -10.51
C GLY A 718 -26.60 0.92 -10.49
N ARG A 719 -25.80 0.73 -9.44
CA ARG A 719 -24.87 -0.40 -9.31
C ARG A 719 -24.93 -0.99 -7.90
N LEU A 720 -25.10 -2.29 -7.81
CA LEU A 720 -25.01 -3.06 -6.57
C LEU A 720 -23.72 -3.89 -6.60
N LYS A 721 -22.93 -3.78 -5.55
CA LYS A 721 -21.70 -4.58 -5.34
C LYS A 721 -21.91 -5.47 -4.11
N VAL A 722 -21.47 -6.72 -4.19
CA VAL A 722 -21.56 -7.68 -3.09
C VAL A 722 -20.26 -8.44 -2.96
N LYS A 723 -19.71 -8.53 -1.76
CA LYS A 723 -18.54 -9.35 -1.44
C LYS A 723 -18.86 -10.32 -0.31
N ARG A 724 -18.55 -11.62 -0.53
CA ARG A 724 -18.49 -12.63 0.52
C ARG A 724 -17.04 -12.97 0.81
N THR A 725 -16.67 -12.91 2.09
CA THR A 725 -15.41 -13.44 2.61
C THR A 725 -15.74 -14.67 3.45
N GLY A 726 -15.15 -15.82 3.10
CA GLY A 726 -15.35 -17.09 3.81
C GLY A 726 -14.61 -17.12 5.15
N THR A 727 -14.76 -18.24 5.85
CA THR A 727 -14.05 -18.46 7.12
C THR A 727 -12.53 -18.50 6.92
N GLN A 728 -11.78 -17.97 7.90
CA GLN A 728 -10.32 -17.99 7.95
C GLN A 728 -9.85 -18.14 9.40
N TYR A 729 -8.57 -18.47 9.59
CA TYR A 729 -8.00 -18.56 10.92
C TYR A 729 -7.16 -17.31 11.25
N ALA A 730 -7.15 -16.94 12.52
CA ALA A 730 -6.36 -15.84 13.08
C ALA A 730 -5.04 -16.32 13.71
N THR A 731 -4.91 -17.62 13.99
CA THR A 731 -3.74 -18.22 14.62
C THR A 731 -3.15 -19.36 13.81
N LEU A 732 -1.83 -19.53 13.87
CA LEU A 732 -1.11 -20.55 13.11
C LEU A 732 -1.45 -21.99 13.55
N ILE A 733 -1.93 -22.19 14.78
CA ILE A 733 -2.37 -23.50 15.27
C ILE A 733 -3.88 -23.75 15.07
N ASN A 734 -4.61 -22.80 14.47
CA ASN A 734 -6.02 -22.84 14.12
C ASN A 734 -6.98 -22.94 15.33
N ASP A 735 -6.62 -22.40 16.47
CA ASP A 735 -7.45 -22.38 17.68
C ASP A 735 -8.40 -21.17 17.76
N GLU A 736 -8.27 -20.21 16.81
CA GLU A 736 -9.21 -19.08 16.69
C GLU A 736 -9.61 -18.85 15.23
N GLN A 737 -10.91 -18.89 14.97
CA GLN A 737 -11.50 -18.74 13.65
C GLN A 737 -12.25 -17.41 13.52
N VAL A 738 -12.15 -16.80 12.36
CA VAL A 738 -12.94 -15.65 11.93
C VAL A 738 -14.15 -16.18 11.13
N PRO A 739 -15.37 -15.85 11.52
CA PRO A 739 -16.59 -16.25 10.79
C PRO A 739 -16.63 -15.65 9.37
N ALA A 740 -17.33 -16.33 8.46
CA ALA A 740 -17.66 -15.78 7.16
C ALA A 740 -18.64 -14.60 7.26
N TYR A 741 -18.54 -13.65 6.32
CA TYR A 741 -19.42 -12.50 6.27
C TYR A 741 -19.72 -12.05 4.83
N TRP A 742 -20.78 -11.25 4.70
CA TRP A 742 -21.18 -10.58 3.48
C TRP A 742 -21.17 -9.08 3.68
N VAL A 743 -20.71 -8.33 2.69
CA VAL A 743 -20.83 -6.88 2.62
C VAL A 743 -21.41 -6.51 1.26
N ALA A 744 -22.37 -5.59 1.26
CA ALA A 744 -22.96 -5.08 0.04
C ALA A 744 -22.88 -3.55 0.02
N ASP A 745 -22.55 -2.97 -1.15
CA ASP A 745 -22.48 -1.54 -1.40
C ASP A 745 -23.41 -1.19 -2.56
N PHE A 746 -23.93 0.03 -2.55
CA PHE A 746 -24.78 0.55 -3.61
C PHE A 746 -24.28 1.90 -4.10
N ASP A 747 -24.20 2.06 -5.40
CA ASP A 747 -23.82 3.29 -6.08
C ASP A 747 -24.93 3.69 -7.07
N ALA A 748 -25.28 4.95 -7.13
CA ALA A 748 -26.18 5.51 -8.14
C ALA A 748 -25.67 6.86 -8.62
N GLY A 749 -26.01 7.22 -9.86
CA GLY A 749 -25.63 8.50 -10.38
C GLY A 749 -26.57 8.98 -11.47
N TYR A 750 -26.66 10.29 -11.58
CA TYR A 750 -27.42 10.98 -12.63
C TYR A 750 -26.54 12.04 -13.28
N ASN A 751 -26.38 11.95 -14.59
CA ASN A 751 -25.67 12.94 -15.40
C ASN A 751 -26.67 13.93 -16.02
N PHE A 752 -26.71 15.16 -15.54
CA PHE A 752 -27.54 16.24 -16.05
C PHE A 752 -27.05 16.76 -17.41
N GLY A 753 -25.87 16.31 -17.89
CA GLY A 753 -25.25 16.86 -19.09
C GLY A 753 -24.79 18.30 -18.86
N LYS A 754 -25.10 19.17 -19.82
CA LYS A 754 -24.79 20.58 -19.73
C LYS A 754 -25.85 21.35 -18.93
N VAL A 755 -25.40 22.06 -17.89
CA VAL A 755 -26.26 22.94 -17.08
C VAL A 755 -25.64 24.34 -17.04
N SER A 756 -26.25 25.30 -17.72
CA SER A 756 -25.72 26.66 -17.86
C SER A 756 -24.30 26.66 -18.48
N TYR A 757 -23.30 27.11 -17.74
CA TYR A 757 -21.90 27.19 -18.17
C TYR A 757 -21.09 25.93 -17.80
N ALA A 758 -21.69 25.00 -17.05
CA ALA A 758 -21.04 23.76 -16.62
C ALA A 758 -21.42 22.61 -17.58
N ASP A 759 -20.43 21.89 -18.04
CA ASP A 759 -20.60 20.66 -18.81
C ASP A 759 -20.48 19.45 -17.88
N ASN A 760 -21.09 18.30 -18.26
CA ASN A 760 -20.95 17.03 -17.58
C ASN A 760 -21.21 17.12 -16.05
N VAL A 761 -22.36 17.76 -15.68
CA VAL A 761 -22.78 17.87 -14.28
C VAL A 761 -23.32 16.53 -13.81
N VAL A 762 -22.63 15.89 -12.84
CA VAL A 762 -22.97 14.55 -12.34
C VAL A 762 -23.21 14.58 -10.85
N LEU A 763 -24.38 14.10 -10.44
CA LEU A 763 -24.72 13.81 -9.05
C LEU A 763 -24.51 12.31 -8.81
N ARG A 764 -23.77 11.95 -7.73
CA ARG A 764 -23.54 10.57 -7.33
C ARG A 764 -23.97 10.36 -5.90
N PHE A 765 -24.53 9.19 -5.63
CA PHE A 765 -24.88 8.71 -4.30
C PHE A 765 -24.22 7.35 -4.08
N ASN A 766 -23.49 7.21 -2.97
CA ASN A 766 -22.76 5.99 -2.61
C ASN A 766 -23.15 5.56 -1.21
N VAL A 767 -23.47 4.29 -1.01
CA VAL A 767 -23.71 3.67 0.29
C VAL A 767 -22.83 2.43 0.43
N SER A 768 -21.90 2.45 1.38
CA SER A 768 -21.10 1.30 1.75
C SER A 768 -21.78 0.50 2.85
N ASN A 769 -21.62 -0.84 2.83
CA ASN A 769 -22.18 -1.76 3.82
C ASN A 769 -23.67 -1.51 4.08
N ILE A 770 -24.50 -1.52 3.02
CA ILE A 770 -25.95 -1.22 3.12
C ILE A 770 -26.69 -2.09 4.12
N GLY A 771 -26.25 -3.36 4.29
CA GLY A 771 -26.79 -4.31 5.26
C GLY A 771 -26.34 -4.07 6.70
N ASN A 772 -25.47 -3.08 6.94
CA ASN A 772 -24.86 -2.82 8.24
C ASN A 772 -24.22 -4.08 8.87
N ALA A 773 -23.57 -4.89 8.04
CA ALA A 773 -22.95 -6.14 8.45
C ALA A 773 -21.83 -5.87 9.48
N ARG A 774 -21.84 -6.63 10.57
CA ARG A 774 -20.79 -6.62 11.58
C ARG A 774 -19.82 -7.77 11.33
N TYR A 775 -18.55 -7.46 11.15
CA TYR A 775 -17.49 -8.44 10.90
C TYR A 775 -16.17 -7.98 11.52
N ARG A 776 -15.20 -8.88 11.55
CA ARG A 776 -13.88 -8.59 12.08
C ARG A 776 -12.80 -9.21 11.22
N ASN A 777 -11.63 -8.55 11.14
CA ASN A 777 -10.42 -9.07 10.49
C ASN A 777 -9.24 -8.96 11.45
N PRO A 778 -8.41 -10.01 11.57
CA PRO A 778 -7.24 -9.97 12.45
C PRO A 778 -6.24 -8.93 11.96
N THR A 779 -5.60 -8.25 12.89
CA THR A 779 -4.44 -7.40 12.58
C THR A 779 -3.26 -8.29 12.22
N GLY A 780 -2.50 -7.93 11.18
CA GLY A 780 -1.40 -8.77 10.69
C GLY A 780 -0.30 -9.04 11.74
N SER A 781 -0.07 -8.11 12.64
CA SER A 781 0.99 -8.18 13.65
C SER A 781 0.82 -9.29 14.69
N ASN A 782 -0.40 -9.78 14.93
CA ASN A 782 -0.71 -10.76 15.97
C ASN A 782 -1.19 -12.11 15.44
N THR A 783 -1.11 -12.34 14.13
CA THR A 783 -1.62 -13.57 13.51
C THR A 783 -0.76 -14.80 13.77
N ASN A 784 0.46 -14.62 14.22
CA ASN A 784 1.36 -15.70 14.63
C ASN A 784 1.25 -16.07 16.10
N ALA A 785 0.44 -15.37 16.90
CA ALA A 785 0.17 -15.75 18.29
C ALA A 785 -0.48 -17.14 18.33
N ALA A 786 -0.07 -17.96 19.30
CA ALA A 786 -0.54 -19.31 19.49
C ALA A 786 -0.73 -19.60 20.97
N ALA A 787 -1.62 -20.52 21.31
CA ALA A 787 -1.69 -21.07 22.65
C ALA A 787 -0.46 -21.95 22.89
N PHE A 788 0.23 -21.70 24.01
CA PHE A 788 1.39 -22.45 24.41
C PHE A 788 1.16 -22.99 25.83
N ASN A 789 1.37 -24.29 26.05
CA ASN A 789 1.07 -24.96 27.31
C ASN A 789 -0.33 -24.67 27.88
N GLY A 790 -1.35 -24.57 26.98
CA GLY A 790 -2.72 -24.28 27.38
C GLY A 790 -3.02 -22.79 27.64
N SER A 791 -2.02 -21.91 27.54
CA SER A 791 -2.19 -20.46 27.70
C SER A 791 -1.84 -19.73 26.41
N ARG A 792 -2.66 -18.74 26.01
CA ARG A 792 -2.31 -17.85 24.92
C ARG A 792 -1.17 -16.93 25.37
N SER A 793 -0.06 -16.99 24.68
CA SER A 793 1.10 -16.15 24.96
C SER A 793 0.92 -14.71 24.46
N ASN A 794 0.03 -14.47 23.46
CA ASN A 794 -0.26 -13.16 22.93
C ASN A 794 -1.74 -13.05 22.55
N THR A 795 -2.30 -11.84 22.63
CA THR A 795 -3.72 -11.59 22.33
C THR A 795 -3.88 -11.24 20.87
N ILE A 796 -4.85 -11.88 20.19
CA ILE A 796 -5.24 -11.52 18.84
C ILE A 796 -6.14 -10.29 18.88
N PHE A 797 -5.79 -9.27 18.10
CA PHE A 797 -6.57 -8.07 17.91
C PHE A 797 -7.21 -8.04 16.53
N TYR A 798 -8.35 -7.39 16.43
CA TYR A 798 -9.17 -7.30 15.24
C TYR A 798 -9.54 -5.88 14.92
N TYR A 799 -9.40 -5.47 13.67
CA TYR A 799 -10.18 -4.36 13.15
C TYR A 799 -11.60 -4.81 12.87
N LEU A 800 -12.57 -4.04 13.36
CA LEU A 800 -13.99 -4.29 13.14
C LEU A 800 -14.44 -3.64 11.84
N GLY A 801 -15.36 -4.28 11.13
CA GLY A 801 -15.95 -3.73 9.92
C GLY A 801 -16.69 -2.43 10.21
N ALA A 802 -16.49 -1.43 9.37
CA ALA A 802 -17.21 -0.17 9.48
C ALA A 802 -18.73 -0.37 9.32
N PRO A 803 -19.55 0.36 10.04
CA PRO A 803 -21.01 0.35 9.84
C PRO A 803 -21.38 0.90 8.45
N ARG A 804 -22.67 0.87 8.12
CA ARG A 804 -23.18 1.54 6.92
C ARG A 804 -22.73 3.00 6.91
N PHE A 805 -22.35 3.47 5.72
CA PHE A 805 -21.89 4.83 5.48
C PHE A 805 -22.41 5.32 4.14
N ALA A 806 -23.01 6.51 4.12
CA ALA A 806 -23.58 7.15 2.92
C ALA A 806 -22.88 8.46 2.60
N SER A 807 -22.73 8.76 1.29
CA SER A 807 -22.20 10.02 0.80
C SER A 807 -22.86 10.44 -0.52
N VAL A 808 -22.84 11.75 -0.78
CA VAL A 808 -23.31 12.37 -2.02
C VAL A 808 -22.19 13.22 -2.58
N SER A 809 -21.96 13.13 -3.90
CA SER A 809 -20.96 13.92 -4.61
C SER A 809 -21.60 14.63 -5.79
N LEU A 810 -21.31 15.92 -5.97
CA LEU A 810 -21.64 16.70 -7.14
C LEU A 810 -20.36 17.09 -7.86
N SER A 811 -20.24 16.78 -9.14
CA SER A 811 -19.11 17.17 -9.98
C SER A 811 -19.56 17.88 -11.23
N ALA A 812 -18.75 18.81 -11.74
CA ALA A 812 -18.99 19.56 -12.96
C ALA A 812 -17.68 19.86 -13.68
N ASP A 813 -17.73 19.89 -15.00
CA ASP A 813 -16.63 20.29 -15.88
C ASP A 813 -16.93 21.69 -16.46
N PHE A 814 -15.88 22.56 -16.60
CA PHE A 814 -15.95 23.91 -17.14
C PHE A 814 -14.90 24.10 -18.25
#